data_e35fe0edd997c09cf7526976acf74939
#
_entry.id   e35fe0edd997c09cf7526976acf74939
#
_cell.length_a   1.000
_cell.length_b   1.000
_cell.length_c   1.000
_cell.angle_alpha   90.00
_cell.angle_beta   90.00
_cell.angle_gamma   90.00
#
_symmetry.space_group_name_H-M   'P 1'
#
loop_
_entity.id
_entity.type
_entity.pdbx_description
1 polymer ?
#
loop_
_entity_poly.entity_id
_entity_poly.type
_entity_poly.pdbx_seq_one_letter_code
_entity_poly.pdbx_strand_id
1 'polypeptide(L)'
;MKRSLMLFPKLLFIGLTCAVTLGVYGQQSGSVKRIYISTKGSDRNQGTIDSPYATADAALRSVEKYKNGKNTPGIEIIFMAGTYQLDKPIQMSAVVSGTTTHPLRIKSADGAKVILSGAKSLDLKWQEGDHGIWAAKVPRGTNFQSLYANDKHLVRARYPNYDPTVLPFQGYAADALSPERVATWKNPKGGIVHALHAGRWGGFHYEITGKDGLSTVTLEGGQQNNRPSKMHETYRFVENIFEELDTFQEWYLDEQEATLYFMPAKGINPNQLKFVAPQLENLINLSGSSSNPVHDIEVSGLCFMYTAPTFMKTAEPLLRSDWTIYRQGALMIEGAENCTFRANDFIELGGNAIFVNKYNRGLKIEGNRIEQVGAGAINFVGDPEAVRSPSFRYEKFVPFDQMDTIKGPRTNNYPKDCEASDNLIHNIGLIEKQVAGVQVSMAESLRILHNTIYNVPRAGINVGDGTWGGHEIAYNDVFNTVLETSDHGAFNSWGRDRFWHPNRKEMDELTTKHPNLILLDAIKTTKIHDNRFRCDHGWDIDLDDGSSNYEIYNNLCLSGGLKLREGFYRKVYNNVMINNGFHPHVWFQHSHDVFRNNIVMQSHQDIQVKYWGEEVDHNIYGLQGDLEKDQAKGIEKDGRVIQLNFTNPAHGDFRLKNWKDQGFKNFDMLHFGVISKRLKTLSASPEIPQPIQSLAKEQGGRWTWKSGLFKSVETLGEQSAAGLPSVNGVLLLQLDEKSNLYRSGLRVGDVVLNYQGEKIDQLIDLQQAIKKHVHADKPKVLIFRNQQQQELTLQL
;
A
#
# COMPACT_ATOMS: atom_id res chain seq x y z
N MET A 1 -8.04 60.55 62.18
CA MET A 1 -6.81 60.95 62.91
C MET A 1 -5.68 60.00 62.75
N LYS A 2 -4.50 60.57 62.46
CA LYS A 2 -3.15 60.00 62.41
C LYS A 2 -2.84 58.98 61.27
N ARG A 3 -2.14 59.52 60.27
CA ARG A 3 -1.25 58.93 59.32
C ARG A 3 -0.08 58.26 60.06
N SER A 4 0.37 57.08 59.57
CA SER A 4 1.68 56.60 59.84
C SER A 4 2.34 56.23 58.55
N LEU A 5 3.39 56.98 58.19
CA LEU A 5 4.38 56.66 57.11
C LEU A 5 5.25 55.51 57.56
N MET A 6 5.37 54.56 56.62
CA MET A 6 6.54 53.62 56.72
C MET A 6 7.46 53.85 55.52
N LEU A 7 8.71 54.13 55.82
CA LEU A 7 9.85 54.30 54.90
C LEU A 7 10.19 52.99 54.22
N PHE A 8 10.44 53.07 52.95
CA PHE A 8 11.17 52.02 52.21
C PHE A 8 12.65 52.35 52.10
N PRO A 9 13.61 51.43 52.36
CA PRO A 9 14.99 51.63 52.08
C PRO A 9 15.30 51.51 50.60
N LYS A 10 16.08 52.47 50.10
CA LYS A 10 16.69 52.44 48.77
C LYS A 10 17.74 51.35 48.69
N LEU A 11 17.51 50.29 47.87
CA LEU A 11 18.58 49.40 47.43
C LEU A 11 19.29 50.00 46.22
N LEU A 12 20.60 50.17 46.41
CA LEU A 12 21.55 50.64 45.41
C LEU A 12 21.81 49.52 44.40
N PHE A 13 21.35 49.66 43.13
CA PHE A 13 21.72 48.74 42.06
C PHE A 13 23.08 49.15 41.48
N ILE A 14 24.13 48.36 41.79
CA ILE A 14 25.41 48.42 41.11
C ILE A 14 25.22 47.70 39.75
N GLY A 15 25.18 48.48 38.68
CA GLY A 15 25.17 47.94 37.31
C GLY A 15 26.54 47.35 36.96
N LEU A 16 26.58 46.03 36.87
CA LEU A 16 27.70 45.30 36.27
C LEU A 16 27.41 45.22 34.78
N THR A 17 27.99 46.09 33.97
CA THR A 17 27.98 46.03 32.50
C THR A 17 28.84 44.85 32.08
N CYS A 18 28.20 43.67 31.86
CA CYS A 18 28.83 42.59 31.11
C CYS A 18 28.81 43.01 29.63
N ALA A 19 29.98 43.41 29.13
CA ALA A 19 30.19 43.53 27.69
C ALA A 19 30.10 42.12 27.06
N VAL A 20 28.92 41.74 26.53
CA VAL A 20 28.78 40.57 25.66
C VAL A 20 29.44 40.98 24.33
N THR A 21 30.66 40.58 24.12
CA THR A 21 31.27 40.52 22.79
C THR A 21 30.47 39.52 22.00
N LEU A 22 29.51 40.01 21.21
CA LEU A 22 28.94 39.27 20.09
C LEU A 22 30.07 38.93 19.12
N GLY A 23 30.66 37.74 19.34
CA GLY A 23 31.47 37.12 18.33
C GLY A 23 30.57 36.91 17.10
N VAL A 24 30.69 37.77 16.12
CA VAL A 24 30.18 37.52 14.76
C VAL A 24 30.95 36.30 14.29
N TYR A 25 30.37 35.13 14.51
CA TYR A 25 30.74 33.96 13.74
C TYR A 25 30.36 34.33 12.28
N GLY A 26 31.30 34.91 11.58
CA GLY A 26 31.25 34.98 10.13
C GLY A 26 31.06 33.55 9.63
N GLN A 27 29.87 33.20 9.17
CA GLN A 27 29.69 32.07 8.27
C GLN A 27 30.67 32.33 7.14
N GLN A 28 31.84 31.69 7.18
CA GLN A 28 32.59 31.46 5.95
C GLN A 28 31.65 30.71 5.01
N SER A 29 31.03 31.42 4.10
CA SER A 29 30.37 30.83 2.95
C SER A 29 31.45 30.09 2.18
N GLY A 30 31.66 28.82 2.50
CA GLY A 30 32.50 27.92 1.76
C GLY A 30 32.08 28.03 0.29
N SER A 31 33.07 28.25 -0.62
CA SER A 31 32.79 28.37 -2.04
C SER A 31 32.03 27.11 -2.52
N VAL A 32 30.82 27.31 -3.05
CA VAL A 32 30.03 26.21 -3.64
C VAL A 32 30.50 26.01 -5.09
N LYS A 33 30.99 24.81 -5.38
CA LYS A 33 31.32 24.43 -6.76
C LYS A 33 30.07 23.99 -7.51
N ARG A 34 29.73 24.69 -8.60
CA ARG A 34 28.59 24.32 -9.45
C ARG A 34 29.07 23.64 -10.71
N ILE A 35 28.42 22.51 -11.04
CA ILE A 35 28.68 21.67 -12.20
C ILE A 35 27.38 21.59 -13.01
N TYR A 36 27.43 21.98 -14.28
CA TYR A 36 26.23 22.06 -15.11
C TYR A 36 26.17 20.92 -16.11
N ILE A 37 24.95 20.39 -16.31
CA ILE A 37 24.61 19.38 -17.31
C ILE A 37 23.56 19.95 -18.26
N SER A 38 23.73 19.74 -19.56
CA SER A 38 22.80 20.21 -20.60
C SER A 38 22.63 19.16 -21.69
N THR A 39 21.44 19.02 -22.24
CA THR A 39 21.17 18.17 -23.42
C THR A 39 21.96 18.64 -24.67
N LYS A 40 22.48 19.86 -24.63
CA LYS A 40 23.37 20.45 -25.70
C LYS A 40 24.84 20.46 -25.26
N GLY A 41 25.17 19.84 -24.12
CA GLY A 41 26.52 19.78 -23.58
C GLY A 41 27.42 18.75 -24.28
N SER A 42 28.62 18.60 -23.75
CA SER A 42 29.58 17.57 -24.17
C SER A 42 30.40 17.10 -22.96
N ASP A 43 30.63 15.81 -22.84
CA ASP A 43 31.46 15.27 -21.76
C ASP A 43 32.95 15.61 -21.86
N ARG A 44 33.35 16.23 -22.96
CA ARG A 44 34.70 16.86 -23.15
C ARG A 44 34.77 18.26 -22.56
N ASN A 45 33.65 18.84 -22.18
CA ASN A 45 33.55 20.18 -21.60
C ASN A 45 34.04 20.20 -20.14
N GLN A 46 34.03 21.42 -19.54
CA GLN A 46 34.52 21.62 -18.17
C GLN A 46 33.42 21.62 -17.11
N GLY A 47 32.16 21.45 -17.48
CA GLY A 47 31.02 21.46 -16.59
C GLY A 47 30.65 22.85 -16.05
N THR A 48 31.07 23.92 -16.69
CA THR A 48 30.63 25.28 -16.36
C THR A 48 29.29 25.59 -17.04
N ILE A 49 28.66 26.72 -16.68
CA ILE A 49 27.38 27.13 -17.28
C ILE A 49 27.51 27.35 -18.79
N ASP A 50 28.63 27.90 -19.25
CA ASP A 50 28.89 28.17 -20.67
C ASP A 50 29.45 26.94 -21.41
N SER A 51 29.93 25.95 -20.67
CA SER A 51 30.54 24.73 -21.22
C SER A 51 30.09 23.50 -20.41
N PRO A 52 28.77 23.16 -20.42
CA PRO A 52 28.20 22.11 -19.58
C PRO A 52 28.55 20.69 -20.06
N TYR A 53 28.54 19.73 -19.17
CA TYR A 53 28.59 18.32 -19.54
C TYR A 53 27.30 17.85 -20.24
N ALA A 54 27.39 16.77 -21.01
CA ALA A 54 26.21 16.13 -21.60
C ALA A 54 25.54 15.16 -20.61
N THR A 55 26.33 14.48 -19.76
CA THR A 55 25.86 13.39 -18.93
C THR A 55 26.10 13.60 -17.43
N ALA A 56 25.26 12.97 -16.61
CA ALA A 56 25.46 12.91 -15.16
C ALA A 56 26.75 12.16 -14.80
N ASP A 57 27.12 11.14 -15.56
CA ASP A 57 28.36 10.38 -15.34
C ASP A 57 29.61 11.26 -15.40
N ALA A 58 29.68 12.19 -16.38
CA ALA A 58 30.78 13.13 -16.48
C ALA A 58 30.83 14.11 -15.29
N ALA A 59 29.65 14.57 -14.85
CA ALA A 59 29.53 15.44 -13.70
C ALA A 59 29.95 14.71 -12.40
N LEU A 60 29.51 13.49 -12.19
CA LEU A 60 29.88 12.68 -11.02
C LEU A 60 31.38 12.36 -10.99
N ARG A 61 32.01 12.01 -12.12
CA ARG A 61 33.47 11.85 -12.19
C ARG A 61 34.22 13.16 -11.83
N SER A 62 33.65 14.31 -12.11
CA SER A 62 34.27 15.58 -11.73
C SER A 62 34.13 15.85 -10.22
N VAL A 63 33.09 15.37 -9.54
CA VAL A 63 32.94 15.46 -8.07
C VAL A 63 34.12 14.82 -7.36
N GLU A 64 34.55 13.62 -7.79
CA GLU A 64 35.67 12.88 -7.19
C GLU A 64 36.95 13.72 -7.19
N LYS A 65 37.19 14.47 -8.27
CA LYS A 65 38.40 15.36 -8.38
C LYS A 65 38.39 16.51 -7.37
N TYR A 66 37.21 17.05 -7.07
CA TYR A 66 37.09 18.15 -6.09
C TYR A 66 37.18 17.68 -4.65
N LYS A 67 36.85 16.40 -4.34
CA LYS A 67 36.89 15.81 -3.01
C LYS A 67 38.30 15.46 -2.53
N ASN A 68 39.23 15.24 -3.42
CA ASN A 68 40.63 14.89 -3.10
C ASN A 68 41.47 16.08 -2.63
N GLY A 69 40.89 17.28 -2.50
CA GLY A 69 41.56 18.50 -2.03
C GLY A 69 41.50 18.71 -0.51
N LYS A 70 42.40 19.49 0.07
CA LYS A 70 42.46 19.84 1.49
C LYS A 70 41.22 20.62 2.00
N ASN A 71 40.47 21.28 1.12
CA ASN A 71 39.26 22.05 1.45
C ASN A 71 38.17 21.59 0.47
N THR A 72 37.33 20.64 0.85
CA THR A 72 36.23 20.17 0.03
C THR A 72 35.08 21.19 0.02
N PRO A 73 34.82 21.86 -1.12
CA PRO A 73 33.71 22.81 -1.22
C PRO A 73 32.39 22.07 -1.21
N GLY A 74 31.29 22.76 -0.90
CA GLY A 74 29.95 22.25 -1.24
C GLY A 74 29.85 22.06 -2.76
N ILE A 75 29.21 20.99 -3.23
CA ILE A 75 29.10 20.69 -4.67
C ILE A 75 27.63 20.63 -5.05
N GLU A 76 27.28 21.35 -6.13
CA GLU A 76 25.97 21.33 -6.77
C GLU A 76 26.11 20.83 -8.22
N ILE A 77 25.44 19.74 -8.56
CA ILE A 77 25.23 19.32 -9.96
C ILE A 77 23.87 19.84 -10.39
N ILE A 78 23.86 20.66 -11.42
CA ILE A 78 22.69 21.40 -11.88
C ILE A 78 22.32 20.95 -13.30
N PHE A 79 21.17 20.31 -13.44
CA PHE A 79 20.58 19.98 -14.72
C PHE A 79 19.89 21.21 -15.31
N MET A 80 20.26 21.59 -16.51
CA MET A 80 19.59 22.64 -17.29
C MET A 80 18.29 22.08 -17.89
N ALA A 81 17.37 22.96 -18.29
CA ALA A 81 16.08 22.54 -18.87
C ALA A 81 16.24 21.57 -20.03
N GLY A 82 15.48 20.51 -20.06
CA GLY A 82 15.45 19.52 -21.14
C GLY A 82 15.03 18.12 -20.69
N THR A 83 14.85 17.25 -21.69
CA THR A 83 14.61 15.81 -21.48
C THR A 83 15.89 15.04 -21.72
N TYR A 84 16.38 14.38 -20.70
CA TYR A 84 17.58 13.55 -20.70
C TYR A 84 17.17 12.09 -20.86
N GLN A 85 17.28 11.57 -22.08
CA GLN A 85 17.07 10.15 -22.36
C GLN A 85 18.30 9.38 -21.87
N LEU A 86 18.10 8.57 -20.84
CA LEU A 86 19.19 7.82 -20.23
C LEU A 86 19.40 6.48 -20.97
N ASP A 87 20.65 6.17 -21.29
CA ASP A 87 21.02 4.83 -21.82
C ASP A 87 21.22 3.80 -20.71
N LYS A 88 21.48 4.26 -19.51
CA LYS A 88 21.65 3.48 -18.28
C LYS A 88 21.33 4.33 -17.07
N PRO A 89 21.01 3.74 -15.93
CA PRO A 89 20.78 4.47 -14.69
C PRO A 89 22.01 5.29 -14.25
N ILE A 90 21.77 6.46 -13.67
CA ILE A 90 22.81 7.26 -13.01
C ILE A 90 23.23 6.53 -11.73
N GLN A 91 24.50 6.14 -11.64
CA GLN A 91 25.04 5.38 -10.51
C GLN A 91 25.75 6.30 -9.50
N MET A 92 25.37 6.20 -8.24
CA MET A 92 25.99 6.94 -7.15
C MET A 92 26.49 5.96 -6.08
N SER A 93 27.79 5.98 -5.83
CA SER A 93 28.43 5.18 -4.77
C SER A 93 28.94 6.07 -3.63
N ALA A 94 29.46 5.47 -2.58
CA ALA A 94 30.04 6.19 -1.44
C ALA A 94 31.13 7.23 -1.83
N VAL A 95 31.81 7.04 -2.95
CA VAL A 95 32.84 7.95 -3.44
C VAL A 95 32.32 9.36 -3.70
N VAL A 96 31.07 9.51 -4.13
CA VAL A 96 30.46 10.83 -4.42
C VAL A 96 29.73 11.44 -3.21
N SER A 97 29.70 10.79 -2.06
CA SER A 97 28.99 11.26 -0.85
C SER A 97 29.40 12.66 -0.43
N GLY A 98 28.47 13.44 0.07
CA GLY A 98 28.73 14.75 0.66
C GLY A 98 29.27 14.67 2.08
N THR A 99 29.00 15.72 2.84
CA THR A 99 29.14 15.77 4.30
C THR A 99 27.89 16.42 4.90
N THR A 100 27.63 16.25 6.17
CA THR A 100 26.47 16.85 6.84
C THR A 100 26.42 18.38 6.67
N THR A 101 27.59 19.05 6.63
CA THR A 101 27.68 20.51 6.43
C THR A 101 27.69 20.91 4.96
N HIS A 102 28.13 20.02 4.06
CA HIS A 102 28.24 20.25 2.62
C HIS A 102 27.72 19.01 1.84
N PRO A 103 26.41 18.77 1.83
CA PRO A 103 25.84 17.66 1.05
C PRO A 103 26.10 17.87 -0.46
N LEU A 104 26.27 16.76 -1.18
CA LEU A 104 26.22 16.80 -2.64
C LEU A 104 24.76 17.06 -3.06
N ARG A 105 24.52 18.18 -3.74
CA ARG A 105 23.19 18.51 -4.28
C ARG A 105 23.11 18.23 -5.76
N ILE A 106 22.12 17.46 -6.16
CA ILE A 106 21.76 17.16 -7.54
C ILE A 106 20.38 17.75 -7.79
N LYS A 107 20.29 18.76 -8.64
CA LYS A 107 19.04 19.51 -8.77
C LYS A 107 18.79 20.03 -10.18
N SER A 108 17.54 20.41 -10.46
CA SER A 108 17.24 21.24 -11.62
C SER A 108 17.76 22.66 -11.46
N ALA A 109 18.07 23.34 -12.54
CA ALA A 109 18.23 24.79 -12.52
C ALA A 109 16.90 25.45 -12.08
N ASP A 110 17.01 26.62 -11.44
CA ASP A 110 15.86 27.31 -10.89
C ASP A 110 14.77 27.56 -11.95
N GLY A 111 13.55 27.10 -11.72
CA GLY A 111 12.43 27.18 -12.66
C GLY A 111 12.52 26.31 -13.91
N ALA A 112 13.55 25.49 -14.05
CA ALA A 112 13.72 24.62 -15.21
C ALA A 112 12.90 23.33 -15.09
N LYS A 113 12.21 22.94 -16.16
CA LYS A 113 11.64 21.61 -16.30
C LYS A 113 12.76 20.66 -16.78
N VAL A 114 13.14 19.73 -15.92
CA VAL A 114 14.16 18.69 -16.17
C VAL A 114 13.52 17.33 -16.09
N ILE A 115 13.56 16.58 -17.17
CA ILE A 115 13.02 15.21 -17.23
C ILE A 115 14.17 14.22 -17.38
N LEU A 116 14.28 13.28 -16.45
CA LEU A 116 15.08 12.07 -16.60
C LEU A 116 14.19 10.97 -17.16
N SER A 117 14.47 10.51 -18.37
CA SER A 117 13.63 9.56 -19.10
C SER A 117 14.33 8.23 -19.28
N GLY A 118 13.63 7.15 -18.91
CA GLY A 118 14.05 5.76 -19.18
C GLY A 118 13.64 5.24 -20.57
N ALA A 119 12.93 6.07 -21.35
CA ALA A 119 12.49 5.69 -22.69
C ALA A 119 13.45 6.13 -23.79
N LYS A 120 13.42 5.37 -24.89
CA LYS A 120 14.10 5.73 -26.15
C LYS A 120 13.09 6.17 -27.18
N SER A 121 13.49 7.17 -27.98
CA SER A 121 12.72 7.59 -29.16
C SER A 121 12.76 6.52 -30.22
N LEU A 122 11.62 6.27 -30.86
CA LEU A 122 11.49 5.34 -31.98
C LEU A 122 11.40 6.14 -33.29
N ASP A 123 12.28 5.82 -34.24
CA ASP A 123 12.20 6.36 -35.60
C ASP A 123 11.36 5.40 -36.44
N LEU A 124 10.05 5.70 -36.57
CA LEU A 124 9.05 4.84 -37.20
C LEU A 124 8.60 5.45 -38.54
N LYS A 125 8.52 4.60 -39.54
CA LYS A 125 7.92 4.93 -40.86
C LYS A 125 6.67 4.11 -41.04
N TRP A 126 5.54 4.72 -40.69
CA TRP A 126 4.25 4.09 -40.71
C TRP A 126 3.66 3.98 -42.12
N GLN A 127 3.12 2.83 -42.43
CA GLN A 127 2.37 2.54 -43.64
C GLN A 127 0.95 2.15 -43.26
N GLU A 128 -0.03 2.73 -43.91
CA GLU A 128 -1.44 2.40 -43.70
C GLU A 128 -1.74 1.04 -44.31
N GLY A 129 -2.37 0.19 -43.51
CA GLY A 129 -2.87 -1.11 -43.90
C GLY A 129 -4.41 -1.19 -43.86
N ASP A 130 -4.93 -2.41 -43.80
CA ASP A 130 -6.35 -2.66 -43.76
C ASP A 130 -6.98 -2.26 -42.42
N HIS A 131 -8.26 -1.98 -42.41
CA HIS A 131 -9.09 -1.71 -41.22
C HIS A 131 -8.59 -0.52 -40.35
N GLY A 132 -7.78 0.40 -40.89
CA GLY A 132 -7.23 1.54 -40.16
C GLY A 132 -6.03 1.19 -39.28
N ILE A 133 -5.47 0.00 -39.41
CA ILE A 133 -4.24 -0.42 -38.74
C ILE A 133 -3.04 0.04 -39.57
N TRP A 134 -2.12 0.71 -38.91
CA TRP A 134 -0.86 1.13 -39.49
C TRP A 134 0.27 0.20 -39.01
N ALA A 135 1.26 -0.03 -39.86
CA ALA A 135 2.42 -0.87 -39.56
C ALA A 135 3.73 -0.10 -39.77
N ALA A 136 4.71 -0.32 -38.89
CA ALA A 136 6.05 0.20 -39.03
C ALA A 136 7.07 -0.86 -38.64
N LYS A 137 8.16 -0.98 -39.41
CA LYS A 137 9.27 -1.88 -39.04
C LYS A 137 10.10 -1.29 -37.91
N VAL A 138 10.48 -2.15 -36.98
CA VAL A 138 11.42 -1.85 -35.88
C VAL A 138 12.69 -2.69 -36.02
N PRO A 139 13.82 -2.32 -35.43
CA PRO A 139 15.02 -3.17 -35.42
C PRO A 139 14.71 -4.57 -34.86
N ARG A 140 15.31 -5.61 -35.43
CA ARG A 140 15.16 -6.98 -34.90
C ARG A 140 15.70 -7.06 -33.47
N GLY A 141 14.96 -7.73 -32.59
CA GLY A 141 15.28 -7.81 -31.16
C GLY A 141 14.75 -6.61 -30.34
N THR A 142 13.99 -5.71 -30.96
CA THR A 142 13.24 -4.68 -30.24
C THR A 142 12.17 -5.37 -29.39
N ASN A 143 12.20 -5.06 -28.08
CA ASN A 143 11.20 -5.53 -27.12
C ASN A 143 10.88 -4.38 -26.16
N PHE A 144 9.60 -4.09 -25.97
CA PHE A 144 9.11 -3.15 -24.97
C PHE A 144 7.66 -3.49 -24.62
N GLN A 145 7.28 -3.14 -23.41
CA GLN A 145 5.95 -3.47 -22.86
C GLN A 145 5.06 -2.23 -22.67
N SER A 146 5.56 -1.05 -22.99
CA SER A 146 4.81 0.20 -22.96
C SER A 146 5.21 1.09 -24.11
N LEU A 147 4.26 1.84 -24.64
CA LEU A 147 4.46 2.75 -25.75
C LEU A 147 3.74 4.07 -25.47
N TYR A 148 4.40 5.18 -25.82
CA TYR A 148 3.83 6.52 -25.69
C TYR A 148 3.88 7.23 -27.04
N ALA A 149 2.84 8.00 -27.35
CA ALA A 149 2.80 8.88 -28.52
C ALA A 149 2.46 10.30 -28.06
N ASN A 150 3.35 11.28 -28.37
CA ASN A 150 3.21 12.67 -27.92
C ASN A 150 2.87 12.77 -26.42
N ASP A 151 3.66 12.08 -25.58
CA ASP A 151 3.54 12.00 -24.12
C ASP A 151 2.24 11.34 -23.60
N LYS A 152 1.43 10.72 -24.44
CA LYS A 152 0.27 9.92 -24.04
C LYS A 152 0.59 8.44 -24.02
N HIS A 153 0.30 7.77 -22.91
CA HIS A 153 0.36 6.32 -22.83
C HIS A 153 -0.62 5.70 -23.82
N LEU A 154 -0.17 4.73 -24.60
CA LEU A 154 -1.00 3.96 -25.53
C LEU A 154 -1.36 2.62 -24.92
N VAL A 155 -2.58 2.17 -25.18
CA VAL A 155 -3.09 0.91 -24.71
C VAL A 155 -2.54 -0.22 -25.59
N ARG A 156 -2.04 -1.29 -25.00
CA ARG A 156 -1.68 -2.50 -25.74
C ARG A 156 -2.95 -3.22 -26.17
N ALA A 157 -2.99 -3.71 -27.40
CA ALA A 157 -4.14 -4.47 -27.93
C ALA A 157 -4.66 -5.49 -26.90
N ARG A 158 -5.91 -5.36 -26.48
CA ARG A 158 -6.43 -6.09 -25.32
C ARG A 158 -7.89 -6.48 -25.42
N TYR A 159 -8.28 -7.53 -24.70
CA TYR A 159 -9.68 -7.86 -24.49
C TYR A 159 -9.99 -8.06 -22.98
N PRO A 160 -11.06 -7.42 -22.45
CA PRO A 160 -11.90 -6.44 -23.15
C PRO A 160 -11.16 -5.12 -23.36
N ASN A 161 -11.69 -4.28 -24.28
CA ASN A 161 -11.14 -2.97 -24.54
C ASN A 161 -11.09 -2.11 -23.28
N TYR A 162 -10.11 -1.21 -23.25
CA TYR A 162 -9.88 -0.31 -22.13
C TYR A 162 -11.06 0.64 -21.88
N ASP A 163 -11.62 0.61 -20.69
CA ASP A 163 -12.64 1.54 -20.22
C ASP A 163 -12.23 2.08 -18.83
N PRO A 164 -11.84 3.36 -18.71
CA PRO A 164 -11.36 3.94 -17.45
C PRO A 164 -12.41 3.94 -16.33
N THR A 165 -13.68 3.70 -16.64
CA THR A 165 -14.77 3.69 -15.66
C THR A 165 -15.03 2.30 -15.05
N VAL A 166 -14.40 1.25 -15.60
CA VAL A 166 -14.60 -0.15 -15.18
C VAL A 166 -13.41 -0.65 -14.34
N LEU A 167 -13.65 -0.98 -13.10
CA LEU A 167 -12.65 -1.56 -12.20
C LEU A 167 -13.01 -3.02 -11.82
N PRO A 168 -12.04 -3.91 -11.66
CA PRO A 168 -10.59 -3.71 -11.80
C PRO A 168 -10.09 -3.64 -13.25
N PHE A 169 -8.83 -3.27 -13.43
CA PHE A 169 -8.06 -3.31 -14.68
C PHE A 169 -8.56 -2.40 -15.81
N GLN A 170 -9.47 -1.44 -15.54
CA GLN A 170 -10.11 -0.62 -16.58
C GLN A 170 -10.74 -1.50 -17.68
N GLY A 171 -11.39 -2.58 -17.27
CA GLY A 171 -12.05 -3.57 -18.12
C GLY A 171 -11.59 -5.01 -17.80
N TYR A 172 -12.56 -5.89 -17.57
CA TYR A 172 -12.34 -7.31 -17.30
C TYR A 172 -13.47 -8.14 -17.93
N ALA A 173 -13.19 -9.41 -18.24
CA ALA A 173 -14.19 -10.30 -18.80
C ALA A 173 -13.97 -11.75 -18.37
N ALA A 174 -15.04 -12.43 -17.97
CA ALA A 174 -15.00 -13.83 -17.61
C ALA A 174 -14.58 -14.72 -18.79
N ASP A 175 -14.97 -14.34 -20.02
CA ASP A 175 -14.68 -15.02 -21.27
C ASP A 175 -13.33 -14.63 -21.91
N ALA A 176 -12.47 -13.87 -21.20
CA ALA A 176 -11.17 -13.44 -21.73
C ALA A 176 -10.29 -14.62 -22.21
N LEU A 177 -10.48 -15.80 -21.64
CA LEU A 177 -9.80 -17.05 -22.04
C LEU A 177 -10.81 -18.14 -22.42
N SER A 178 -12.00 -17.79 -22.93
CA SER A 178 -12.95 -18.81 -23.37
C SER A 178 -12.43 -19.57 -24.59
N PRO A 179 -12.82 -20.83 -24.77
CA PRO A 179 -12.44 -21.62 -25.93
C PRO A 179 -12.78 -20.96 -27.27
N GLU A 180 -13.94 -20.28 -27.34
CA GLU A 180 -14.43 -19.57 -28.53
C GLU A 180 -13.50 -18.41 -28.89
N ARG A 181 -13.08 -17.63 -27.88
CA ARG A 181 -12.14 -16.51 -28.07
C ARG A 181 -10.75 -17.00 -28.45
N VAL A 182 -10.20 -17.93 -27.68
CA VAL A 182 -8.87 -18.50 -27.95
C VAL A 182 -8.80 -19.13 -29.36
N ALA A 183 -9.89 -19.68 -29.84
CA ALA A 183 -9.96 -20.25 -31.20
C ALA A 183 -9.71 -19.20 -32.28
N THR A 184 -10.06 -17.91 -32.05
CA THR A 184 -9.87 -16.82 -33.03
C THR A 184 -8.42 -16.37 -33.13
N TRP A 185 -7.59 -16.58 -32.12
CA TRP A 185 -6.19 -16.17 -32.10
C TRP A 185 -5.32 -17.13 -32.92
N LYS A 186 -4.62 -16.60 -33.89
CA LYS A 186 -3.71 -17.41 -34.74
C LYS A 186 -2.43 -17.77 -34.00
N ASN A 187 -1.78 -16.79 -33.40
CA ASN A 187 -0.54 -16.98 -32.64
C ASN A 187 -0.55 -16.10 -31.37
N PRO A 188 -1.15 -16.57 -30.26
CA PRO A 188 -1.22 -15.77 -29.03
C PRO A 188 0.05 -15.83 -28.19
N LYS A 189 1.13 -16.46 -28.63
CA LYS A 189 2.39 -16.54 -27.89
C LYS A 189 2.95 -15.15 -27.63
N GLY A 190 3.34 -14.88 -26.38
CA GLY A 190 3.76 -13.56 -25.91
C GLY A 190 2.60 -12.66 -25.49
N GLY A 191 1.35 -13.13 -25.59
CA GLY A 191 0.20 -12.50 -24.94
C GLY A 191 0.32 -12.57 -23.44
N ILE A 192 -0.32 -11.64 -22.73
CA ILE A 192 -0.24 -11.54 -21.27
C ILE A 192 -1.65 -11.59 -20.68
N VAL A 193 -1.85 -12.42 -19.69
CA VAL A 193 -3.07 -12.48 -18.90
C VAL A 193 -2.83 -11.78 -17.57
N HIS A 194 -3.62 -10.77 -17.27
CA HIS A 194 -3.69 -10.14 -15.96
C HIS A 194 -4.97 -10.59 -15.27
N ALA A 195 -4.86 -11.01 -14.03
CA ALA A 195 -6.02 -11.46 -13.27
C ALA A 195 -5.88 -11.10 -11.79
N LEU A 196 -6.99 -10.87 -11.09
CA LEU A 196 -6.97 -10.99 -9.65
C LEU A 196 -6.85 -12.47 -9.27
N HIS A 197 -6.31 -12.76 -8.09
CA HIS A 197 -6.45 -14.12 -7.54
C HIS A 197 -7.84 -14.32 -6.95
N ALA A 198 -8.25 -15.56 -6.70
CA ALA A 198 -9.61 -15.89 -6.28
C ALA A 198 -10.08 -15.13 -5.03
N GLY A 199 -9.17 -14.84 -4.08
CA GLY A 199 -9.44 -14.06 -2.87
C GLY A 199 -9.48 -12.54 -3.08
N ARG A 200 -9.19 -12.05 -4.27
CA ARG A 200 -9.10 -10.61 -4.60
C ARG A 200 -8.16 -9.79 -3.71
N TRP A 201 -7.21 -10.44 -3.03
CA TRP A 201 -6.22 -9.74 -2.19
C TRP A 201 -5.08 -9.13 -3.00
N GLY A 202 -4.91 -9.54 -4.26
CA GLY A 202 -3.92 -9.06 -5.20
C GLY A 202 -4.10 -9.68 -6.57
N GLY A 203 -3.09 -9.58 -7.42
CA GLY A 203 -3.13 -10.03 -8.79
C GLY A 203 -2.07 -11.04 -9.15
N PHE A 204 -2.30 -11.70 -10.27
CA PHE A 204 -1.38 -12.57 -10.97
C PHE A 204 -1.19 -12.10 -12.40
N HIS A 205 -0.01 -12.38 -12.94
CA HIS A 205 0.33 -12.14 -14.33
C HIS A 205 0.88 -13.43 -14.95
N TYR A 206 0.43 -13.72 -16.16
CA TYR A 206 0.84 -14.91 -16.90
C TYR A 206 1.21 -14.53 -18.32
N GLU A 207 2.28 -15.11 -18.83
CA GLU A 207 2.59 -15.10 -20.26
C GLU A 207 1.93 -16.28 -20.96
N ILE A 208 1.32 -16.05 -22.10
CA ILE A 208 0.84 -17.09 -22.99
C ILE A 208 2.03 -17.65 -23.75
N THR A 209 2.40 -18.91 -23.45
CA THR A 209 3.53 -19.57 -24.08
C THR A 209 3.18 -20.27 -25.39
N GLY A 210 1.87 -20.44 -25.64
CA GLY A 210 1.35 -21.06 -26.85
C GLY A 210 -0.11 -21.52 -26.72
N LYS A 211 -0.51 -22.42 -27.62
CA LYS A 211 -1.83 -23.08 -27.58
C LYS A 211 -1.66 -24.58 -27.36
N ASP A 212 -2.58 -25.17 -26.60
CA ASP A 212 -2.81 -26.60 -26.52
C ASP A 212 -4.10 -26.91 -27.29
N GLY A 213 -3.92 -27.49 -28.49
CA GLY A 213 -5.00 -27.64 -29.46
C GLY A 213 -5.45 -26.29 -30.08
N LEU A 214 -6.74 -26.15 -30.38
CA LEU A 214 -7.27 -24.99 -31.07
C LEU A 214 -7.78 -23.89 -30.11
N SER A 215 -8.21 -24.27 -28.90
CA SER A 215 -9.05 -23.42 -28.05
C SER A 215 -8.56 -23.28 -26.61
N THR A 216 -7.35 -23.73 -26.31
CA THR A 216 -6.76 -23.62 -24.97
C THR A 216 -5.38 -22.98 -25.07
N VAL A 217 -5.04 -22.06 -24.18
CA VAL A 217 -3.69 -21.47 -24.06
C VAL A 217 -2.87 -22.19 -23.01
N THR A 218 -1.55 -22.25 -23.22
CA THR A 218 -0.58 -22.62 -22.20
C THR A 218 -0.03 -21.36 -21.56
N LEU A 219 0.10 -21.36 -20.22
CA LEU A 219 0.44 -20.20 -19.41
C LEU A 219 1.69 -20.47 -18.57
N GLU A 220 2.55 -19.44 -18.44
CA GLU A 220 3.65 -19.40 -17.50
C GLU A 220 3.53 -18.14 -16.64
N GLY A 221 3.72 -18.25 -15.30
CA GLY A 221 3.59 -17.13 -14.35
C GLY A 221 2.70 -17.47 -13.17
N GLY A 222 1.98 -16.47 -12.63
CA GLY A 222 1.12 -16.63 -11.47
C GLY A 222 1.88 -16.84 -10.16
N GLN A 223 3.11 -16.35 -10.08
CA GLN A 223 4.03 -16.54 -8.95
C GLN A 223 4.28 -15.26 -8.16
N GLN A 224 3.54 -14.18 -8.45
CA GLN A 224 3.75 -12.86 -7.86
C GLN A 224 3.26 -12.77 -6.42
N ASN A 225 2.69 -13.85 -5.89
CA ASN A 225 2.17 -13.94 -4.54
C ASN A 225 2.55 -15.31 -3.94
N ASN A 226 2.99 -15.34 -2.69
CA ASN A 226 3.39 -16.58 -2.01
C ASN A 226 2.21 -17.37 -1.41
N ARG A 227 0.97 -16.87 -1.52
CA ARG A 227 -0.24 -17.63 -1.16
C ARG A 227 -0.75 -18.40 -2.37
N PRO A 228 -0.83 -19.72 -2.33
CA PRO A 228 -1.46 -20.48 -3.40
C PRO A 228 -2.90 -20.02 -3.60
N SER A 229 -3.21 -19.59 -4.80
CA SER A 229 -4.55 -19.19 -5.18
C SER A 229 -4.77 -19.48 -6.66
N LYS A 230 -6.02 -19.67 -7.05
CA LYS A 230 -6.41 -19.76 -8.46
C LYS A 230 -6.56 -18.35 -9.05
N MET A 231 -6.37 -18.24 -10.37
CA MET A 231 -6.79 -17.08 -11.13
C MET A 231 -8.29 -16.85 -10.93
N HIS A 232 -8.71 -15.59 -10.77
CA HIS A 232 -10.12 -15.24 -10.66
C HIS A 232 -10.83 -15.54 -11.97
N GLU A 233 -12.00 -16.15 -11.90
CA GLU A 233 -12.75 -16.57 -13.08
C GLU A 233 -13.33 -15.40 -13.88
N THR A 234 -13.62 -14.28 -13.21
CA THR A 234 -14.23 -13.08 -13.82
C THR A 234 -13.25 -11.93 -13.99
N TYR A 235 -12.54 -11.56 -12.93
CA TYR A 235 -11.68 -10.37 -12.90
C TYR A 235 -10.33 -10.66 -13.56
N ARG A 236 -10.34 -10.70 -14.90
CA ARG A 236 -9.17 -10.94 -15.74
C ARG A 236 -9.34 -10.28 -17.10
N PHE A 237 -8.22 -10.00 -17.76
CA PHE A 237 -8.16 -9.55 -19.14
C PHE A 237 -6.91 -10.10 -19.81
N VAL A 238 -6.86 -10.06 -21.11
CA VAL A 238 -5.71 -10.45 -21.92
C VAL A 238 -5.22 -9.27 -22.74
N GLU A 239 -3.91 -9.14 -22.90
CA GLU A 239 -3.31 -8.12 -23.77
C GLU A 239 -2.17 -8.69 -24.61
N ASN A 240 -1.69 -7.89 -25.57
CA ASN A 240 -0.65 -8.25 -26.53
C ASN A 240 -1.09 -9.41 -27.44
N ILE A 241 -2.31 -9.33 -27.96
CA ILE A 241 -2.87 -10.26 -28.94
C ILE A 241 -3.22 -9.47 -30.20
N PHE A 242 -2.72 -9.90 -31.37
CA PHE A 242 -2.92 -9.17 -32.63
C PHE A 242 -4.40 -9.07 -33.01
N GLU A 243 -5.16 -10.14 -32.86
CA GLU A 243 -6.59 -10.20 -33.19
C GLU A 243 -7.48 -9.33 -32.28
N GLU A 244 -6.94 -8.84 -31.17
CA GLU A 244 -7.61 -7.88 -30.24
C GLU A 244 -7.17 -6.43 -30.53
N LEU A 245 -6.46 -6.16 -31.64
CA LEU A 245 -6.12 -4.79 -32.09
C LEU A 245 -7.33 -4.24 -32.88
N ASP A 246 -8.36 -3.81 -32.18
CA ASP A 246 -9.65 -3.47 -32.79
C ASP A 246 -10.22 -2.09 -32.37
N THR A 247 -9.50 -1.37 -31.51
CA THR A 247 -9.91 -0.06 -31.00
C THR A 247 -8.82 1.01 -31.18
N PHE A 248 -9.27 2.28 -31.30
CA PHE A 248 -8.34 3.42 -31.48
C PHE A 248 -7.39 3.58 -30.32
N GLN A 249 -6.12 3.91 -30.64
CA GLN A 249 -4.99 4.08 -29.73
C GLN A 249 -4.45 2.78 -29.15
N GLU A 250 -4.85 1.65 -29.67
CA GLU A 250 -4.21 0.37 -29.39
C GLU A 250 -3.03 0.10 -30.29
N TRP A 251 -2.06 -0.65 -29.73
CA TRP A 251 -0.85 -1.07 -30.44
C TRP A 251 -0.51 -2.54 -30.13
N TYR A 252 0.21 -3.16 -31.06
CA TYR A 252 0.72 -4.53 -30.94
C TYR A 252 2.15 -4.59 -31.53
N LEU A 253 3.06 -5.26 -30.84
CA LEU A 253 4.42 -5.49 -31.31
C LEU A 253 4.60 -6.97 -31.67
N ASP A 254 4.77 -7.26 -32.96
CA ASP A 254 5.21 -8.55 -33.42
C ASP A 254 6.74 -8.60 -33.36
N GLU A 255 7.29 -9.26 -32.32
CA GLU A 255 8.72 -9.37 -32.11
C GLU A 255 9.39 -10.25 -33.15
N GLN A 256 8.70 -11.28 -33.68
CA GLN A 256 9.22 -12.22 -34.68
C GLN A 256 9.39 -11.51 -36.04
N GLU A 257 8.36 -10.82 -36.46
CA GLU A 257 8.34 -10.05 -37.71
C GLU A 257 9.00 -8.66 -37.58
N ALA A 258 9.41 -8.29 -36.36
CA ALA A 258 9.94 -6.96 -36.02
C ALA A 258 9.05 -5.83 -36.59
N THR A 259 7.74 -5.91 -36.29
CA THR A 259 6.75 -5.00 -36.83
C THR A 259 5.87 -4.48 -35.69
N LEU A 260 5.80 -3.17 -35.58
CA LEU A 260 4.88 -2.48 -34.68
C LEU A 260 3.61 -2.12 -35.42
N TYR A 261 2.47 -2.52 -34.91
CA TYR A 261 1.14 -2.18 -35.40
C TYR A 261 0.48 -1.18 -34.48
N PHE A 262 -0.27 -0.25 -35.04
CA PHE A 262 -0.97 0.79 -34.29
C PHE A 262 -2.26 1.20 -35.00
N MET A 263 -3.33 1.36 -34.23
CA MET A 263 -4.60 1.91 -34.73
C MET A 263 -4.77 3.34 -34.21
N PRO A 264 -4.36 4.36 -34.98
CA PRO A 264 -4.49 5.77 -34.56
C PRO A 264 -5.96 6.19 -34.48
N ALA A 265 -6.24 7.26 -33.73
CA ALA A 265 -7.55 7.89 -33.77
C ALA A 265 -7.90 8.33 -35.19
N LYS A 266 -9.19 8.33 -35.51
CA LYS A 266 -9.67 8.67 -36.88
C LYS A 266 -9.11 9.99 -37.39
N GLY A 267 -8.48 9.94 -38.57
CA GLY A 267 -7.89 11.11 -39.22
C GLY A 267 -6.49 11.53 -38.70
N ILE A 268 -5.91 10.78 -37.77
CA ILE A 268 -4.54 11.03 -37.30
C ILE A 268 -3.54 10.22 -38.14
N ASN A 269 -2.56 10.91 -38.70
CA ASN A 269 -1.43 10.26 -39.38
C ASN A 269 -0.32 9.99 -38.36
N PRO A 270 0.00 8.72 -38.02
CA PRO A 270 1.00 8.39 -37.00
C PRO A 270 2.43 8.85 -37.38
N ASN A 271 2.73 9.11 -38.62
CA ASN A 271 4.01 9.71 -39.03
C ASN A 271 4.24 11.14 -38.50
N GLN A 272 3.20 11.78 -37.96
CA GLN A 272 3.29 13.10 -37.34
C GLN A 272 3.44 13.01 -35.80
N LEU A 273 3.40 11.83 -35.23
CA LEU A 273 3.51 11.58 -33.79
C LEU A 273 4.95 11.23 -33.42
N LYS A 274 5.34 11.61 -32.20
CA LYS A 274 6.62 11.21 -31.60
C LYS A 274 6.39 10.01 -30.69
N PHE A 275 7.00 8.88 -31.05
CA PHE A 275 6.88 7.65 -30.25
C PHE A 275 8.11 7.48 -29.36
N VAL A 276 7.88 7.08 -28.11
CA VAL A 276 8.92 6.67 -27.17
C VAL A 276 8.52 5.37 -26.48
N ALA A 277 9.49 4.48 -26.27
CA ALA A 277 9.31 3.21 -25.59
C ALA A 277 10.22 3.11 -24.36
N PRO A 278 9.69 2.91 -23.15
CA PRO A 278 10.47 2.65 -21.95
C PRO A 278 11.39 1.44 -22.08
N GLN A 279 12.65 1.61 -21.62
CA GLN A 279 13.69 0.57 -21.66
C GLN A 279 14.32 0.33 -20.29
N LEU A 280 14.43 1.37 -19.46
CA LEU A 280 15.07 1.28 -18.14
C LEU A 280 14.01 1.10 -17.04
N GLU A 281 14.28 0.23 -16.09
CA GLU A 281 13.45 0.03 -14.89
C GLU A 281 13.77 1.06 -13.80
N ASN A 282 15.01 1.57 -13.80
CA ASN A 282 15.48 2.57 -12.85
C ASN A 282 16.27 3.68 -13.56
N LEU A 283 16.25 4.86 -12.95
CA LEU A 283 16.89 6.08 -13.52
C LEU A 283 18.04 6.55 -12.65
N ILE A 284 17.93 6.40 -11.33
CA ILE A 284 18.99 6.70 -10.35
C ILE A 284 19.13 5.53 -9.39
N ASN A 285 20.38 5.10 -9.17
CA ASN A 285 20.75 4.11 -8.19
C ASN A 285 21.75 4.67 -7.18
N LEU A 286 21.42 4.61 -5.88
CA LEU A 286 22.40 4.77 -4.81
C LEU A 286 22.80 3.37 -4.37
N SER A 287 24.10 3.05 -4.43
CA SER A 287 24.64 1.74 -4.12
C SER A 287 25.78 1.85 -3.09
N GLY A 288 25.45 1.57 -1.83
CA GLY A 288 26.38 1.48 -0.72
C GLY A 288 26.21 0.20 0.10
N SER A 289 26.75 0.19 1.30
CA SER A 289 26.58 -0.88 2.26
C SER A 289 26.65 -0.31 3.70
N SER A 290 26.32 -1.11 4.70
CA SER A 290 26.45 -0.69 6.10
C SER A 290 27.88 -0.34 6.53
N SER A 291 28.89 -0.89 5.86
CA SER A 291 30.31 -0.60 6.12
C SER A 291 30.89 0.53 5.26
N ASN A 292 30.21 0.86 4.15
CA ASN A 292 30.62 1.95 3.24
C ASN A 292 29.36 2.58 2.63
N PRO A 293 28.60 3.36 3.41
CA PRO A 293 27.34 3.93 2.95
C PRO A 293 27.54 5.09 1.98
N VAL A 294 26.58 5.26 1.09
CA VAL A 294 26.37 6.52 0.36
C VAL A 294 25.71 7.50 1.31
N HIS A 295 26.26 8.70 1.50
CA HIS A 295 25.73 9.60 2.53
C HIS A 295 25.72 11.07 2.12
N ASP A 296 24.85 11.82 2.79
CA ASP A 296 24.74 13.28 2.62
C ASP A 296 24.58 13.71 1.16
N ILE A 297 23.60 13.11 0.45
CA ILE A 297 23.20 13.46 -0.91
C ILE A 297 21.79 14.05 -0.88
N GLU A 298 21.57 15.13 -1.61
CA GLU A 298 20.25 15.71 -1.85
C GLU A 298 19.93 15.66 -3.35
N VAL A 299 18.77 15.08 -3.72
CA VAL A 299 18.23 15.09 -5.08
C VAL A 299 16.92 15.86 -5.09
N SER A 300 16.82 16.93 -5.90
CA SER A 300 15.65 17.79 -5.85
C SER A 300 15.25 18.43 -7.20
N GLY A 301 13.96 18.65 -7.38
CA GLY A 301 13.38 19.37 -8.51
C GLY A 301 13.48 18.66 -9.86
N LEU A 302 13.69 17.34 -9.88
CA LEU A 302 13.76 16.53 -11.09
C LEU A 302 12.44 15.81 -11.34
N CYS A 303 12.14 15.57 -12.62
CA CYS A 303 11.03 14.73 -13.05
C CYS A 303 11.55 13.39 -13.57
N PHE A 304 11.12 12.30 -12.95
CA PHE A 304 11.43 10.92 -13.33
C PHE A 304 10.27 10.38 -14.16
N MET A 305 10.55 9.94 -15.40
CA MET A 305 9.49 9.47 -16.30
C MET A 305 9.90 8.27 -17.13
N TYR A 306 8.88 7.53 -17.55
CA TYR A 306 8.98 6.48 -18.58
C TYR A 306 9.94 5.35 -18.21
N THR A 307 9.72 4.70 -17.05
CA THR A 307 10.39 3.44 -16.74
C THR A 307 9.62 2.25 -17.33
N ALA A 308 10.31 1.15 -17.57
CA ALA A 308 9.71 -0.09 -18.07
C ALA A 308 8.86 -0.77 -17.00
N PRO A 309 7.77 -1.45 -17.38
CA PRO A 309 7.00 -2.30 -16.48
C PRO A 309 7.83 -3.47 -15.91
N THR A 310 7.52 -3.86 -14.68
CA THR A 310 8.28 -4.87 -13.92
C THR A 310 7.44 -6.04 -13.45
N PHE A 311 6.16 -6.09 -13.75
CA PHE A 311 5.18 -7.01 -13.20
C PHE A 311 5.50 -8.51 -13.40
N MET A 312 6.09 -8.91 -14.54
CA MET A 312 6.47 -10.31 -14.78
C MET A 312 7.76 -10.73 -14.06
N LYS A 313 8.47 -9.78 -13.44
CA LYS A 313 9.78 -10.04 -12.80
C LYS A 313 9.68 -10.34 -11.30
N THR A 314 8.51 -10.19 -10.73
CA THR A 314 8.25 -10.43 -9.31
C THR A 314 8.23 -11.94 -9.05
N ALA A 315 9.25 -12.43 -8.36
CA ALA A 315 9.41 -13.85 -8.04
C ALA A 315 10.02 -14.07 -6.64
N GLU A 316 10.20 -13.02 -5.84
CA GLU A 316 10.78 -13.12 -4.49
C GLU A 316 9.83 -13.87 -3.57
N PRO A 317 10.31 -14.93 -2.85
CA PRO A 317 9.53 -15.55 -1.79
C PRO A 317 9.25 -14.54 -0.67
N LEU A 318 7.98 -14.25 -0.43
CA LEU A 318 7.56 -13.28 0.56
C LEU A 318 7.54 -13.91 1.96
N LEU A 319 8.02 -13.15 2.94
CA LEU A 319 8.05 -13.56 4.33
C LEU A 319 6.62 -13.57 4.90
N ARG A 320 5.98 -14.74 5.00
CA ARG A 320 4.61 -14.90 5.56
C ARG A 320 3.58 -13.89 5.04
N SER A 321 3.81 -13.39 3.83
CA SER A 321 3.11 -12.26 3.26
C SER A 321 2.24 -12.65 2.06
N ASP A 322 1.39 -11.73 1.64
CA ASP A 322 0.54 -11.82 0.47
C ASP A 322 0.53 -10.52 -0.36
N TRP A 323 1.69 -9.86 -0.44
CA TRP A 323 1.89 -8.69 -1.28
C TRP A 323 3.09 -8.88 -2.23
N THR A 324 3.25 -7.97 -3.18
CA THR A 324 4.23 -8.07 -4.27
C THR A 324 5.53 -7.34 -3.93
N ILE A 325 6.67 -8.00 -4.07
CA ILE A 325 7.99 -7.37 -3.99
C ILE A 325 8.74 -7.58 -5.30
N TYR A 326 9.12 -6.48 -5.94
CA TYR A 326 10.20 -6.42 -6.91
C TYR A 326 11.17 -5.31 -6.51
N ARG A 327 12.43 -5.68 -6.20
CA ARG A 327 13.42 -4.79 -5.58
C ARG A 327 14.06 -3.87 -6.59
N GLN A 328 13.23 -3.04 -7.25
CA GLN A 328 13.62 -1.97 -8.16
C GLN A 328 12.64 -0.80 -8.05
N GLY A 329 13.08 0.38 -8.47
CA GLY A 329 12.26 1.58 -8.57
C GLY A 329 12.93 2.60 -9.48
N ALA A 330 12.19 3.59 -9.98
CA ALA A 330 12.80 4.69 -10.77
C ALA A 330 13.94 5.35 -9.98
N LEU A 331 13.79 5.46 -8.67
CA LEU A 331 14.85 5.77 -7.71
C LEU A 331 15.07 4.54 -6.81
N MET A 332 16.22 3.90 -6.95
CA MET A 332 16.66 2.75 -6.17
C MET A 332 17.69 3.19 -5.14
N ILE A 333 17.49 2.83 -3.86
CA ILE A 333 18.35 3.27 -2.75
C ILE A 333 18.74 2.04 -1.91
N GLU A 334 20.02 1.74 -1.87
CA GLU A 334 20.57 0.67 -1.02
C GLU A 334 21.86 1.15 -0.35
N GLY A 335 21.99 0.92 0.95
CA GLY A 335 23.20 1.28 1.69
C GLY A 335 23.41 2.78 1.81
N ALA A 336 22.34 3.56 2.06
CA ALA A 336 22.45 5.02 2.15
C ALA A 336 22.15 5.56 3.55
N GLU A 337 22.81 6.68 3.90
CA GLU A 337 22.62 7.39 5.16
C GLU A 337 22.43 8.89 4.95
N ASN A 338 21.49 9.50 5.68
CA ASN A 338 21.24 10.95 5.70
C ASN A 338 21.05 11.57 4.29
N CYS A 339 20.45 10.85 3.37
CA CYS A 339 20.14 11.34 2.04
C CYS A 339 18.72 11.91 1.97
N THR A 340 18.51 12.94 1.16
CA THR A 340 17.23 13.63 1.00
C THR A 340 16.80 13.64 -0.46
N PHE A 341 15.54 13.25 -0.70
CA PHE A 341 14.90 13.24 -2.01
C PHE A 341 13.65 14.11 -1.91
N ARG A 342 13.71 15.34 -2.45
CA ARG A 342 12.65 16.30 -2.20
C ARG A 342 12.20 17.08 -3.42
N ALA A 343 10.92 17.43 -3.43
CA ALA A 343 10.31 18.26 -4.48
C ALA A 343 10.52 17.71 -5.90
N ASN A 344 10.62 16.39 -6.05
CA ASN A 344 10.68 15.70 -7.32
C ASN A 344 9.30 15.29 -7.80
N ASP A 345 9.17 15.05 -9.10
CA ASP A 345 7.99 14.44 -9.71
C ASP A 345 8.35 13.04 -10.24
N PHE A 346 7.54 12.03 -9.91
CA PHE A 346 7.63 10.66 -10.41
C PHE A 346 6.34 10.38 -11.17
N ILE A 347 6.41 10.35 -12.49
CA ILE A 347 5.22 10.36 -13.36
C ILE A 347 5.38 9.36 -14.51
N GLU A 348 4.30 8.65 -14.86
CA GLU A 348 4.29 7.69 -15.97
C GLU A 348 5.41 6.64 -15.84
N LEU A 349 5.41 5.93 -14.72
CA LEU A 349 6.41 4.91 -14.43
C LEU A 349 5.79 3.50 -14.56
N GLY A 350 6.51 2.57 -15.18
CA GLY A 350 6.03 1.20 -15.37
C GLY A 350 6.17 0.29 -14.15
N GLY A 351 7.08 0.61 -13.22
CA GLY A 351 7.34 -0.14 -11.98
C GLY A 351 7.14 0.72 -10.72
N ASN A 352 7.90 0.45 -9.65
CA ASN A 352 7.87 1.27 -8.43
C ASN A 352 8.51 2.64 -8.67
N ALA A 353 8.02 3.67 -7.96
CA ALA A 353 8.63 4.99 -8.04
C ALA A 353 9.92 5.07 -7.20
N ILE A 354 9.84 4.81 -5.90
CA ILE A 354 10.97 4.86 -4.96
C ILE A 354 11.06 3.54 -4.20
N PHE A 355 12.24 2.92 -4.22
CA PHE A 355 12.50 1.68 -3.51
C PHE A 355 13.71 1.82 -2.58
N VAL A 356 13.47 1.80 -1.27
CA VAL A 356 14.48 1.83 -0.21
C VAL A 356 14.77 0.39 0.20
N ASN A 357 15.87 -0.15 -0.28
CA ASN A 357 16.22 -1.55 -0.18
C ASN A 357 17.24 -1.82 0.92
N LYS A 358 16.96 -2.82 1.76
CA LYS A 358 17.91 -3.31 2.77
C LYS A 358 18.41 -2.21 3.71
N TYR A 359 19.73 -2.14 3.98
CA TYR A 359 20.32 -1.19 4.91
C TYR A 359 20.16 0.25 4.43
N ASN A 360 19.45 1.06 5.20
CA ASN A 360 19.36 2.52 5.02
C ASN A 360 19.09 3.21 6.37
N ARG A 361 19.60 4.42 6.56
CA ARG A 361 19.45 5.20 7.83
C ARG A 361 19.18 6.67 7.54
N GLY A 362 18.20 7.24 8.26
CA GLY A 362 17.96 8.68 8.27
C GLY A 362 17.61 9.29 6.92
N LEU A 363 17.03 8.52 6.00
CA LEU A 363 16.59 9.02 4.70
C LEU A 363 15.36 9.91 4.84
N LYS A 364 15.28 10.97 4.00
CA LYS A 364 14.10 11.82 3.88
C LYS A 364 13.56 11.82 2.45
N ILE A 365 12.31 11.42 2.31
CA ILE A 365 11.56 11.44 1.05
C ILE A 365 10.41 12.43 1.26
N GLU A 366 10.59 13.69 0.84
CA GLU A 366 9.72 14.79 1.25
C GLU A 366 9.26 15.68 0.10
N GLY A 367 8.00 16.07 0.11
CA GLY A 367 7.46 17.05 -0.83
C GLY A 367 7.44 16.58 -2.29
N ASN A 368 7.43 15.27 -2.56
CA ASN A 368 7.41 14.72 -3.91
C ASN A 368 5.97 14.51 -4.40
N ARG A 369 5.78 14.56 -5.73
CA ARG A 369 4.56 14.15 -6.41
C ARG A 369 4.80 12.81 -7.09
N ILE A 370 3.93 11.84 -6.86
CA ILE A 370 4.02 10.49 -7.41
C ILE A 370 2.66 10.14 -7.99
N GLU A 371 2.59 9.96 -9.31
CA GLU A 371 1.35 9.67 -10.02
C GLU A 371 1.55 8.83 -11.28
N GLN A 372 0.52 8.13 -11.73
CA GLN A 372 0.54 7.27 -12.91
C GLN A 372 1.69 6.24 -12.84
N VAL A 373 1.69 5.45 -11.78
CA VAL A 373 2.75 4.48 -11.48
C VAL A 373 2.23 3.05 -11.61
N GLY A 374 2.96 2.21 -12.34
CA GLY A 374 2.56 0.82 -12.59
C GLY A 374 2.52 -0.07 -11.34
N ALA A 375 3.34 0.24 -10.33
CA ALA A 375 3.42 -0.49 -9.06
C ALA A 375 3.34 0.46 -7.84
N GLY A 376 4.11 0.22 -6.77
CA GLY A 376 4.09 0.99 -5.52
C GLY A 376 4.78 2.36 -5.63
N ALA A 377 4.38 3.30 -4.74
CA ALA A 377 4.99 4.64 -4.76
C ALA A 377 6.27 4.70 -3.90
N ILE A 378 6.20 4.52 -2.60
CA ILE A 378 7.38 4.55 -1.69
C ILE A 378 7.44 3.21 -0.94
N ASN A 379 8.54 2.47 -1.10
CA ASN A 379 8.69 1.16 -0.52
C ASN A 379 9.93 1.12 0.39
N PHE A 380 9.74 0.84 1.68
CA PHE A 380 10.80 0.57 2.65
C PHE A 380 10.84 -0.93 2.94
N VAL A 381 11.83 -1.62 2.41
CA VAL A 381 11.88 -3.10 2.46
C VAL A 381 13.25 -3.58 2.92
N GLY A 382 13.29 -4.22 4.08
CA GLY A 382 14.49 -4.83 4.64
C GLY A 382 14.89 -6.14 3.95
N ASP A 383 15.95 -6.74 4.46
CA ASP A 383 16.42 -8.06 4.03
C ASP A 383 15.72 -9.14 4.86
N PRO A 384 15.13 -10.18 4.24
CA PRO A 384 14.56 -11.32 4.97
C PRO A 384 15.56 -11.99 5.95
N GLU A 385 16.85 -11.91 5.68
CA GLU A 385 17.88 -12.39 6.62
C GLU A 385 17.96 -11.60 7.94
N ALA A 386 17.39 -10.40 7.98
CA ALA A 386 17.29 -9.66 9.23
C ALA A 386 16.21 -10.21 10.16
N VAL A 387 15.29 -11.01 9.66
CA VAL A 387 14.21 -11.63 10.45
C VAL A 387 14.71 -12.94 11.08
N ARG A 388 14.35 -13.15 12.35
CA ARG A 388 14.65 -14.39 13.09
C ARG A 388 13.55 -15.41 12.86
N SER A 389 13.90 -16.67 12.70
CA SER A 389 12.96 -17.77 12.40
C SER A 389 11.99 -17.44 11.26
N PRO A 390 12.48 -17.02 10.08
CA PRO A 390 11.60 -16.62 8.98
C PRO A 390 10.81 -17.80 8.43
N SER A 391 9.61 -17.54 7.93
CA SER A 391 8.80 -18.47 7.15
C SER A 391 8.33 -17.78 5.87
N PHE A 392 8.49 -18.45 4.73
CA PHE A 392 8.22 -17.87 3.40
C PHE A 392 6.90 -18.36 2.77
N ARG A 393 6.02 -18.93 3.56
CA ARG A 393 4.69 -19.36 3.13
C ARG A 393 3.70 -19.15 4.26
N TYR A 394 2.50 -18.73 3.91
CA TYR A 394 1.42 -18.48 4.88
C TYR A 394 1.11 -19.73 5.74
N GLU A 395 1.10 -20.92 5.14
CA GLU A 395 0.76 -22.17 5.82
C GLU A 395 1.92 -22.76 6.64
N LYS A 396 3.12 -22.15 6.56
CA LYS A 396 4.30 -22.64 7.27
C LYS A 396 4.52 -21.82 8.55
N PHE A 397 4.93 -22.50 9.59
CA PHE A 397 5.34 -21.92 10.85
C PHE A 397 6.60 -22.61 11.35
N VAL A 398 7.32 -21.96 12.25
CA VAL A 398 8.48 -22.54 12.93
C VAL A 398 8.00 -23.12 14.25
N PRO A 399 8.19 -24.42 14.53
CA PRO A 399 7.84 -25.01 15.82
C PRO A 399 8.55 -24.30 16.98
N PHE A 400 7.89 -24.22 18.14
CA PHE A 400 8.41 -23.47 19.30
C PHE A 400 9.80 -23.94 19.75
N ASP A 401 10.05 -25.23 19.75
CA ASP A 401 11.32 -25.85 20.14
C ASP A 401 12.49 -25.54 19.15
N GLN A 402 12.17 -25.06 17.93
CA GLN A 402 13.13 -24.65 16.91
C GLN A 402 13.19 -23.12 16.74
N MET A 403 12.35 -22.39 17.47
CA MET A 403 12.20 -20.95 17.31
C MET A 403 13.34 -20.19 17.99
N ASP A 404 13.95 -19.24 17.27
CA ASP A 404 14.87 -18.26 17.87
C ASP A 404 14.07 -17.30 18.76
N THR A 405 14.31 -17.31 20.05
CA THR A 405 13.60 -16.49 21.04
C THR A 405 14.33 -15.18 21.40
N ILE A 406 15.42 -14.85 20.70
CA ILE A 406 16.09 -13.57 20.87
C ILE A 406 15.20 -12.44 20.33
N LYS A 407 15.03 -11.37 21.10
CA LYS A 407 14.19 -10.22 20.77
C LYS A 407 14.80 -9.36 19.64
N GLY A 408 13.97 -8.89 18.72
CA GLY A 408 14.36 -7.97 17.66
C GLY A 408 15.03 -8.63 16.43
N PRO A 409 15.61 -7.84 15.54
CA PRO A 409 16.20 -8.31 14.30
C PRO A 409 17.48 -9.13 14.51
N ARG A 410 17.82 -9.97 13.51
CA ARG A 410 19.06 -10.75 13.52
C ARG A 410 20.25 -9.95 13.01
N THR A 411 20.03 -9.08 12.04
CA THR A 411 21.06 -8.21 11.44
C THR A 411 20.56 -6.76 11.41
N ASN A 412 21.40 -5.82 10.97
CA ASN A 412 21.03 -4.42 10.77
C ASN A 412 20.64 -4.09 9.32
N ASN A 413 20.44 -5.10 8.47
CA ASN A 413 20.21 -4.95 7.03
C ASN A 413 18.75 -4.60 6.69
N TYR A 414 18.25 -3.48 7.19
CA TYR A 414 16.88 -3.00 7.00
C TYR A 414 16.80 -1.47 7.11
N PRO A 415 15.75 -0.83 6.56
CA PRO A 415 15.53 0.61 6.71
C PRO A 415 15.16 0.98 8.15
N LYS A 416 15.81 2.02 8.68
CA LYS A 416 15.56 2.51 10.03
C LYS A 416 15.70 4.02 10.11
N ASP A 417 14.88 4.66 10.96
CA ASP A 417 14.88 6.10 11.23
C ASP A 417 14.73 6.94 9.92
N CYS A 418 13.98 6.41 8.92
CA CYS A 418 13.69 7.08 7.66
C CYS A 418 12.33 7.76 7.70
N GLU A 419 12.13 8.75 6.82
CA GLU A 419 10.92 9.56 6.76
C GLU A 419 10.35 9.65 5.35
N ALA A 420 9.02 9.49 5.21
CA ALA A 420 8.23 9.84 4.04
C ALA A 420 7.23 10.92 4.44
N SER A 421 7.45 12.17 4.04
CA SER A 421 6.62 13.29 4.49
C SER A 421 6.26 14.27 3.40
N ASP A 422 5.07 14.88 3.53
CA ASP A 422 4.57 15.89 2.58
C ASP A 422 4.54 15.41 1.13
N ASN A 423 4.30 14.11 0.86
CA ASN A 423 4.23 13.58 -0.49
C ASN A 423 2.77 13.49 -0.97
N LEU A 424 2.55 13.84 -2.24
CA LEU A 424 1.28 13.66 -2.93
C LEU A 424 1.37 12.40 -3.79
N ILE A 425 0.57 11.39 -3.46
CA ILE A 425 0.61 10.06 -4.06
C ILE A 425 -0.78 9.70 -4.57
N HIS A 426 -0.94 9.46 -5.87
CA HIS A 426 -2.23 9.04 -6.42
C HIS A 426 -2.10 8.30 -7.76
N ASN A 427 -3.15 7.55 -8.13
CA ASN A 427 -3.19 6.79 -9.38
C ASN A 427 -1.95 5.89 -9.53
N ILE A 428 -1.69 5.08 -8.52
CA ILE A 428 -0.61 4.09 -8.52
C ILE A 428 -1.19 2.67 -8.68
N GLY A 429 -0.32 1.69 -8.86
CA GLY A 429 -0.77 0.31 -9.02
C GLY A 429 -1.55 0.09 -10.31
N LEU A 430 -1.20 0.80 -11.38
CA LEU A 430 -1.91 0.70 -12.66
C LEU A 430 -1.79 -0.69 -13.26
N ILE A 431 -0.69 -1.40 -13.00
CA ILE A 431 -0.44 -2.77 -13.44
C ILE A 431 -0.49 -3.73 -12.25
N GLU A 432 0.40 -3.55 -11.28
CA GLU A 432 0.48 -4.36 -10.06
C GLU A 432 -0.59 -3.93 -9.05
N LYS A 433 -1.54 -4.81 -8.75
CA LYS A 433 -2.65 -4.47 -7.85
C LYS A 433 -2.35 -4.67 -6.36
N GLN A 434 -1.28 -5.40 -6.03
CA GLN A 434 -0.91 -5.76 -4.66
C GLN A 434 0.16 -4.83 -4.08
N VAL A 435 -0.09 -3.53 -4.15
CA VAL A 435 0.84 -2.46 -3.80
C VAL A 435 0.22 -1.45 -2.84
N ALA A 436 1.02 -0.53 -2.32
CA ALA A 436 0.57 0.56 -1.46
C ALA A 436 1.21 1.90 -1.85
N GLY A 437 0.58 3.00 -1.41
CA GLY A 437 1.17 4.33 -1.51
C GLY A 437 2.47 4.43 -0.71
N VAL A 438 2.47 3.94 0.53
CA VAL A 438 3.69 3.73 1.33
C VAL A 438 3.66 2.30 1.86
N GLN A 439 4.65 1.50 1.45
CA GLN A 439 4.85 0.13 1.91
C GLN A 439 5.99 0.05 2.90
N VAL A 440 5.75 -0.62 4.02
CA VAL A 440 6.74 -0.91 5.05
C VAL A 440 6.80 -2.41 5.28
N SER A 441 7.99 -2.99 5.14
CA SER A 441 8.24 -4.40 5.43
C SER A 441 9.65 -4.59 5.96
N MET A 442 9.81 -5.32 7.05
CA MET A 442 11.13 -5.55 7.68
C MET A 442 11.88 -4.23 7.95
N ALA A 443 11.26 -3.33 8.71
CA ALA A 443 11.80 -1.99 8.99
C ALA A 443 11.53 -1.57 10.44
N GLU A 444 12.18 -0.50 10.90
CA GLU A 444 12.07 0.01 12.27
C GLU A 444 12.06 1.54 12.31
N SER A 445 11.20 2.11 13.16
CA SER A 445 11.20 3.56 13.50
C SER A 445 11.09 4.48 12.27
N LEU A 446 10.16 4.19 11.36
CA LEU A 446 9.88 5.05 10.21
C LEU A 446 8.87 6.14 10.60
N ARG A 447 8.94 7.29 9.95
CA ARG A 447 7.99 8.39 10.08
C ARG A 447 7.26 8.59 8.74
N ILE A 448 5.92 8.46 8.75
CA ILE A 448 5.07 8.64 7.58
C ILE A 448 4.09 9.76 7.90
N LEU A 449 4.42 10.97 7.47
CA LEU A 449 3.81 12.19 7.98
C LEU A 449 3.27 13.08 6.85
N HIS A 450 2.09 13.66 7.05
CA HIS A 450 1.56 14.68 6.14
C HIS A 450 1.49 14.27 4.66
N ASN A 451 1.32 12.98 4.34
CA ASN A 451 1.14 12.55 2.97
C ASN A 451 -0.36 12.62 2.60
N THR A 452 -0.66 12.99 1.35
CA THR A 452 -1.99 12.81 0.76
C THR A 452 -1.93 11.66 -0.23
N ILE A 453 -2.74 10.61 0.01
CA ILE A 453 -2.70 9.36 -0.76
C ILE A 453 -4.13 8.99 -1.18
N TYR A 454 -4.36 8.85 -2.49
CA TYR A 454 -5.68 8.48 -3.00
C TYR A 454 -5.64 7.78 -4.37
N ASN A 455 -6.78 7.21 -4.78
CA ASN A 455 -6.92 6.43 -6.01
C ASN A 455 -5.89 5.30 -6.09
N VAL A 456 -5.93 4.39 -5.12
CA VAL A 456 -5.04 3.24 -5.07
C VAL A 456 -5.82 1.92 -5.10
N PRO A 457 -5.32 0.89 -5.78
CA PRO A 457 -6.06 -0.37 -5.96
C PRO A 457 -6.20 -1.17 -4.67
N ARG A 458 -5.28 -0.97 -3.71
CA ARG A 458 -5.21 -1.68 -2.42
C ARG A 458 -5.07 -0.67 -1.27
N ALA A 459 -4.11 -0.82 -0.39
CA ALA A 459 -3.94 0.05 0.76
C ALA A 459 -3.22 1.37 0.43
N GLY A 460 -3.59 2.45 1.09
CA GLY A 460 -2.85 3.70 1.00
C GLY A 460 -1.51 3.61 1.73
N ILE A 461 -1.52 3.14 2.98
CA ILE A 461 -0.33 2.86 3.80
C ILE A 461 -0.42 1.41 4.27
N ASN A 462 0.64 0.63 4.08
CA ASN A 462 0.69 -0.76 4.50
C ASN A 462 1.93 -1.06 5.34
N VAL A 463 1.74 -1.71 6.50
CA VAL A 463 2.80 -2.18 7.39
C VAL A 463 2.71 -3.69 7.50
N GLY A 464 3.75 -4.38 7.07
CA GLY A 464 3.75 -5.84 6.94
C GLY A 464 4.93 -6.52 7.65
N ASP A 465 5.09 -7.75 7.36
CA ASP A 465 5.89 -8.78 7.98
C ASP A 465 7.30 -8.42 8.45
N GLY A 466 7.73 -9.00 9.58
CA GLY A 466 9.05 -8.83 10.17
C GLY A 466 9.31 -7.39 10.57
N THR A 467 8.27 -6.61 10.79
CA THR A 467 8.35 -5.21 11.19
C THR A 467 8.60 -5.09 12.69
N TRP A 468 9.64 -4.34 13.05
CA TRP A 468 10.05 -4.19 14.47
C TRP A 468 9.38 -3.01 15.18
N GLY A 469 8.47 -2.33 14.52
CA GLY A 469 7.64 -1.27 15.09
C GLY A 469 8.38 0.06 15.29
N GLY A 470 7.83 0.90 16.18
CA GLY A 470 8.31 2.26 16.42
C GLY A 470 7.98 3.23 15.31
N HIS A 471 7.08 2.85 14.41
CA HIS A 471 6.63 3.75 13.34
C HIS A 471 5.70 4.83 13.88
N GLU A 472 5.84 6.03 13.35
CA GLU A 472 4.92 7.16 13.56
C GLU A 472 4.18 7.44 12.24
N ILE A 473 2.87 7.24 12.23
CA ILE A 473 2.01 7.44 11.07
C ILE A 473 1.00 8.51 11.45
N ALA A 474 1.25 9.74 11.01
CA ALA A 474 0.50 10.88 11.51
C ALA A 474 0.23 11.96 10.47
N TYR A 475 -0.86 12.69 10.67
CA TYR A 475 -1.29 13.83 9.84
C TYR A 475 -1.51 13.50 8.37
N ASN A 476 -1.65 12.22 8.00
CA ASN A 476 -1.90 11.82 6.63
C ASN A 476 -3.39 11.99 6.27
N ASP A 477 -3.66 12.20 4.98
CA ASP A 477 -4.98 12.22 4.37
C ASP A 477 -5.07 11.09 3.35
N VAL A 478 -5.78 10.02 3.66
CA VAL A 478 -5.78 8.79 2.86
C VAL A 478 -7.20 8.39 2.51
N PHE A 479 -7.54 8.35 1.22
CA PHE A 479 -8.91 8.11 0.76
C PHE A 479 -8.96 7.47 -0.62
N ASN A 480 -10.14 7.02 -1.06
CA ASN A 480 -10.31 6.26 -2.32
C ASN A 480 -9.29 5.13 -2.44
N THR A 481 -9.32 4.24 -1.47
CA THR A 481 -8.44 3.07 -1.39
C THR A 481 -9.23 1.79 -1.59
N VAL A 482 -8.54 0.67 -1.80
CA VAL A 482 -9.13 -0.66 -2.03
C VAL A 482 -10.08 -0.63 -3.24
N LEU A 483 -9.72 0.10 -4.29
CA LEU A 483 -10.60 0.29 -5.46
C LEU A 483 -10.72 -0.97 -6.31
N GLU A 484 -9.72 -1.85 -6.30
CA GLU A 484 -9.67 -3.02 -7.19
C GLU A 484 -9.50 -4.35 -6.44
N THR A 485 -8.98 -4.33 -5.21
CA THR A 485 -8.84 -5.51 -4.35
C THR A 485 -9.99 -5.59 -3.33
N SER A 486 -9.89 -6.48 -2.35
CA SER A 486 -10.82 -6.58 -1.21
C SER A 486 -10.07 -6.89 0.07
N ASP A 487 -10.76 -6.80 1.22
CA ASP A 487 -10.25 -7.18 2.54
C ASP A 487 -9.01 -6.41 2.99
N HIS A 488 -8.99 -5.10 2.77
CA HIS A 488 -7.93 -4.18 3.18
C HIS A 488 -8.52 -2.86 3.66
N GLY A 489 -7.65 -1.95 4.12
CA GLY A 489 -8.02 -0.62 4.58
C GLY A 489 -7.24 0.51 3.91
N ALA A 490 -7.65 1.76 4.20
CA ALA A 490 -6.85 2.93 3.85
C ALA A 490 -5.46 2.87 4.53
N PHE A 491 -5.45 2.57 5.83
CA PHE A 491 -4.30 2.00 6.51
C PHE A 491 -4.53 0.49 6.67
N ASN A 492 -3.52 -0.31 6.35
CA ASN A 492 -3.56 -1.76 6.53
C ASN A 492 -2.29 -2.27 7.19
N SER A 493 -2.40 -3.29 8.04
CA SER A 493 -1.22 -3.97 8.59
C SER A 493 -1.51 -5.44 8.85
N TRP A 494 -0.45 -6.23 8.87
CA TRP A 494 -0.42 -7.57 9.47
C TRP A 494 0.89 -7.75 10.22
N GLY A 495 0.89 -8.66 11.19
CA GLY A 495 2.06 -8.96 12.02
C GLY A 495 2.17 -10.47 12.21
N ARG A 496 2.36 -11.19 11.11
CA ARG A 496 2.57 -12.64 11.14
C ARG A 496 3.98 -12.96 11.63
N ASP A 497 4.23 -12.50 12.82
CA ASP A 497 5.50 -12.60 13.52
C ASP A 497 5.83 -14.05 13.93
N ARG A 498 6.93 -14.28 14.67
CA ARG A 498 7.38 -15.64 15.03
C ARG A 498 6.34 -16.49 15.75
N PHE A 499 5.45 -15.89 16.53
CA PHE A 499 4.37 -16.61 17.20
C PHE A 499 3.25 -17.03 16.24
N TRP A 500 3.22 -16.54 15.03
CA TRP A 500 2.17 -16.82 14.06
C TRP A 500 2.03 -18.31 13.79
N HIS A 501 0.78 -18.77 13.80
CA HIS A 501 0.39 -20.10 13.41
C HIS A 501 -0.90 -20.04 12.58
N PRO A 502 -1.01 -20.76 11.45
CA PRO A 502 -2.21 -20.70 10.59
C PRO A 502 -3.48 -21.23 11.29
N ASN A 503 -3.32 -22.06 12.33
CA ASN A 503 -4.42 -22.50 13.19
C ASN A 503 -4.52 -21.58 14.40
N ARG A 504 -5.59 -20.79 14.46
CA ARG A 504 -5.83 -19.79 15.52
C ARG A 504 -5.85 -20.40 16.94
N LYS A 505 -6.44 -21.60 17.09
CA LYS A 505 -6.48 -22.27 18.41
C LYS A 505 -5.07 -22.56 18.90
N GLU A 506 -4.23 -23.11 18.04
CA GLU A 506 -2.84 -23.41 18.38
C GLU A 506 -2.04 -22.13 18.66
N MET A 507 -2.30 -21.06 17.94
CA MET A 507 -1.70 -19.75 18.18
C MET A 507 -2.10 -19.17 19.54
N ASP A 508 -3.39 -19.22 19.89
CA ASP A 508 -3.90 -18.76 21.19
C ASP A 508 -3.32 -19.58 22.35
N GLU A 509 -3.28 -20.91 22.22
CA GLU A 509 -2.66 -21.81 23.20
C GLU A 509 -1.14 -21.56 23.37
N LEU A 510 -0.42 -21.36 22.24
CA LEU A 510 1.01 -21.09 22.24
C LEU A 510 1.32 -19.75 22.93
N THR A 511 0.62 -18.68 22.58
CA THR A 511 0.84 -17.35 23.13
C THR A 511 0.38 -17.23 24.58
N THR A 512 -0.67 -17.96 24.99
CA THR A 512 -1.09 -18.08 26.39
C THR A 512 -0.01 -18.77 27.23
N LYS A 513 0.57 -19.85 26.72
CA LYS A 513 1.63 -20.60 27.43
C LYS A 513 2.97 -19.88 27.44
N HIS A 514 3.26 -19.11 26.38
CA HIS A 514 4.53 -18.42 26.18
C HIS A 514 4.32 -16.95 25.79
N PRO A 515 3.79 -16.10 26.70
CA PRO A 515 3.42 -14.71 26.37
C PRO A 515 4.61 -13.83 25.94
N ASN A 516 5.83 -14.21 26.30
CA ASN A 516 7.04 -13.50 25.86
C ASN A 516 7.31 -13.58 24.35
N LEU A 517 6.66 -14.51 23.63
CA LEU A 517 6.78 -14.63 22.18
C LEU A 517 6.16 -13.45 21.43
N ILE A 518 5.11 -12.87 21.98
CA ILE A 518 4.26 -11.89 21.30
C ILE A 518 5.05 -10.66 20.82
N LEU A 519 5.95 -10.14 21.67
CA LEU A 519 6.74 -8.94 21.37
C LEU A 519 8.20 -9.25 21.03
N LEU A 520 8.47 -10.39 20.43
CA LEU A 520 9.84 -10.70 19.97
C LEU A 520 10.18 -9.96 18.68
N ASP A 521 9.21 -9.75 17.80
CA ASP A 521 9.37 -9.00 16.55
C ASP A 521 8.86 -7.56 16.71
N ALA A 522 7.61 -7.32 17.02
CA ALA A 522 7.03 -5.99 17.26
C ALA A 522 7.55 -5.36 18.57
N ILE A 523 8.85 -5.05 18.61
CA ILE A 523 9.58 -4.66 19.84
C ILE A 523 9.30 -3.24 20.31
N LYS A 524 8.83 -2.35 19.40
CA LYS A 524 8.49 -0.95 19.65
C LYS A 524 7.05 -0.68 19.27
N THR A 525 6.38 0.20 20.01
CA THR A 525 4.99 0.57 19.71
C THR A 525 4.91 1.40 18.43
N THR A 526 4.10 0.96 17.49
CA THR A 526 3.71 1.73 16.31
C THR A 526 2.55 2.65 16.66
N LYS A 527 2.66 3.93 16.29
CA LYS A 527 1.64 4.95 16.56
C LYS A 527 0.94 5.39 15.29
N ILE A 528 -0.39 5.39 15.33
CA ILE A 528 -1.26 5.88 14.24
C ILE A 528 -2.10 6.98 14.84
N HIS A 529 -1.82 8.25 14.49
CA HIS A 529 -2.51 9.35 15.13
C HIS A 529 -2.66 10.59 14.25
N ASP A 530 -3.67 11.37 14.56
CA ASP A 530 -3.96 12.63 13.87
C ASP A 530 -4.06 12.49 12.35
N ASN A 531 -4.59 11.34 11.85
CA ASN A 531 -4.82 11.11 10.43
C ASN A 531 -6.31 11.24 10.10
N ARG A 532 -6.59 11.49 8.81
CA ARG A 532 -7.91 11.33 8.21
C ARG A 532 -7.87 10.16 7.23
N PHE A 533 -8.75 9.19 7.44
CA PHE A 533 -8.89 8.01 6.60
C PHE A 533 -10.31 7.89 6.03
N ARG A 534 -10.43 7.48 4.78
CA ARG A 534 -11.69 7.07 4.16
C ARG A 534 -11.48 5.87 3.24
N CYS A 535 -12.14 4.78 3.54
CA CYS A 535 -12.19 3.61 2.69
C CYS A 535 -13.63 3.13 2.54
N ASP A 536 -14.21 3.30 1.35
CA ASP A 536 -15.59 2.89 1.07
C ASP A 536 -15.72 1.42 0.68
N HIS A 537 -14.58 0.73 0.49
CA HIS A 537 -14.51 -0.67 0.03
C HIS A 537 -13.84 -1.61 1.05
N GLY A 538 -13.58 -1.13 2.25
CA GLY A 538 -12.91 -1.85 3.34
C GLY A 538 -12.96 -1.02 4.63
N TRP A 539 -11.88 -1.02 5.39
CA TRP A 539 -11.76 -0.29 6.65
C TRP A 539 -10.92 0.99 6.51
N ASP A 540 -11.22 1.98 7.31
CA ASP A 540 -10.37 3.17 7.39
C ASP A 540 -9.02 2.80 8.02
N ILE A 541 -9.05 2.03 9.10
CA ILE A 541 -7.86 1.45 9.76
C ILE A 541 -8.09 -0.05 9.90
N ASP A 542 -7.24 -0.85 9.28
CA ASP A 542 -7.29 -2.30 9.31
C ASP A 542 -6.02 -2.88 9.94
N LEU A 543 -6.15 -3.41 11.15
CA LEU A 543 -5.11 -4.23 11.77
C LEU A 543 -5.51 -5.70 11.63
N ASP A 544 -4.91 -6.35 10.63
CA ASP A 544 -5.17 -7.73 10.26
C ASP A 544 -4.17 -8.69 10.93
N ASP A 545 -4.28 -9.96 10.64
CA ASP A 545 -3.53 -11.14 11.08
C ASP A 545 -2.30 -10.87 11.97
N GLY A 546 -2.49 -10.89 13.29
CA GLY A 546 -1.42 -10.83 14.27
C GLY A 546 -0.83 -9.46 14.55
N SER A 547 -1.33 -8.37 13.93
CA SER A 547 -0.83 -7.01 14.18
C SER A 547 -0.82 -6.66 15.66
N SER A 548 0.37 -6.44 16.23
CA SER A 548 0.59 -6.27 17.67
C SER A 548 1.40 -5.03 18.00
N ASN A 549 1.23 -4.50 19.22
CA ASN A 549 1.94 -3.36 19.78
C ASN A 549 1.66 -2.04 19.05
N TYR A 550 0.39 -1.65 19.03
CA TYR A 550 -0.08 -0.41 18.41
C TYR A 550 -0.70 0.54 19.42
N GLU A 551 -0.56 1.83 19.16
CA GLU A 551 -1.27 2.92 19.83
C GLU A 551 -1.96 3.78 18.76
N ILE A 552 -3.33 3.85 18.81
CA ILE A 552 -4.15 4.44 17.75
C ILE A 552 -5.06 5.51 18.38
N TYR A 553 -4.82 6.77 18.05
CA TYR A 553 -5.54 7.87 18.69
C TYR A 553 -5.66 9.11 17.81
N ASN A 554 -6.64 9.97 18.08
CA ASN A 554 -6.87 11.21 17.35
C ASN A 554 -7.08 11.02 15.84
N ASN A 555 -7.57 9.86 15.37
CA ASN A 555 -7.83 9.68 13.96
C ASN A 555 -9.31 9.99 13.63
N LEU A 556 -9.52 10.58 12.46
CA LEU A 556 -10.83 10.80 11.86
C LEU A 556 -11.08 9.71 10.80
N CYS A 557 -11.95 8.75 11.12
CA CYS A 557 -12.40 7.69 10.25
C CYS A 557 -13.73 8.09 9.60
N LEU A 558 -13.76 8.25 8.27
CA LEU A 558 -14.89 8.83 7.57
C LEU A 558 -15.90 7.80 7.02
N SER A 559 -15.51 6.54 6.84
CA SER A 559 -16.40 5.56 6.21
C SER A 559 -16.22 4.14 6.72
N GLY A 560 -15.03 3.57 6.65
CA GLY A 560 -14.76 2.15 6.88
C GLY A 560 -14.65 1.73 8.36
N GLY A 561 -14.57 2.68 9.29
CA GLY A 561 -14.37 2.39 10.71
C GLY A 561 -12.97 1.82 11.03
N LEU A 562 -12.84 1.16 12.19
CA LEU A 562 -11.58 0.61 12.68
C LEU A 562 -11.71 -0.88 12.97
N LYS A 563 -10.90 -1.71 12.31
CA LYS A 563 -10.84 -3.16 12.54
C LYS A 563 -9.60 -3.52 13.34
N LEU A 564 -9.80 -4.36 14.37
CA LEU A 564 -8.74 -5.09 15.07
C LEU A 564 -9.02 -6.58 14.95
N ARG A 565 -8.21 -7.27 14.16
CA ARG A 565 -8.27 -8.73 14.06
C ARG A 565 -7.28 -9.37 15.04
N GLU A 566 -7.11 -10.68 15.05
CA GLU A 566 -6.19 -11.36 15.95
C GLU A 566 -4.84 -10.66 16.09
N GLY A 567 -4.42 -10.38 17.31
CA GLY A 567 -3.21 -9.64 17.66
C GLY A 567 -3.22 -9.26 19.13
N PHE A 568 -2.22 -8.45 19.57
CA PHE A 568 -1.98 -8.20 20.97
C PHE A 568 -1.53 -6.76 21.25
N TYR A 569 -1.87 -6.24 22.44
CA TYR A 569 -1.37 -4.96 22.96
C TYR A 569 -1.71 -3.76 22.06
N ARG A 570 -2.97 -3.66 21.61
CA ARG A 570 -3.46 -2.53 20.83
C ARG A 570 -4.27 -1.59 21.73
N LYS A 571 -3.85 -0.33 21.82
CA LYS A 571 -4.54 0.72 22.57
C LYS A 571 -5.19 1.71 21.61
N VAL A 572 -6.51 1.76 21.62
CA VAL A 572 -7.32 2.60 20.71
C VAL A 572 -8.14 3.57 21.54
N TYR A 573 -7.90 4.86 21.38
CA TYR A 573 -8.61 5.88 22.14
C TYR A 573 -8.68 7.22 21.40
N ASN A 574 -9.66 8.03 21.75
CA ASN A 574 -9.82 9.40 21.25
C ASN A 574 -9.94 9.50 19.71
N ASN A 575 -10.49 8.49 19.04
CA ASN A 575 -10.78 8.51 17.60
C ASN A 575 -12.25 8.88 17.35
N VAL A 576 -12.55 9.34 16.14
CA VAL A 576 -13.90 9.63 15.67
C VAL A 576 -14.21 8.77 14.46
N MET A 577 -15.27 7.97 14.52
CA MET A 577 -15.71 7.05 13.45
C MET A 577 -17.10 7.50 12.96
N ILE A 578 -17.11 8.13 11.80
CA ILE A 578 -18.36 8.68 11.22
C ILE A 578 -19.12 7.58 10.49
N ASN A 579 -20.41 7.46 10.80
CA ASN A 579 -21.35 6.47 10.22
C ASN A 579 -20.89 5.02 10.31
N ASN A 580 -19.94 4.72 11.16
CA ASN A 580 -19.37 3.41 11.39
C ASN A 580 -18.90 3.28 12.85
N GLY A 581 -18.23 2.23 13.20
CA GLY A 581 -17.78 1.95 14.55
C GLY A 581 -16.54 1.06 14.59
N PHE A 582 -16.49 0.23 15.60
CA PHE A 582 -15.40 -0.67 15.87
C PHE A 582 -15.70 -2.09 15.36
N HIS A 583 -14.73 -2.72 14.71
CA HIS A 583 -14.81 -4.07 14.14
C HIS A 583 -13.79 -5.00 14.82
N PRO A 584 -14.08 -5.53 16.02
CA PRO A 584 -13.23 -6.53 16.66
C PRO A 584 -13.49 -7.90 16.05
N HIS A 585 -12.43 -8.53 15.52
CA HIS A 585 -12.52 -9.84 14.87
C HIS A 585 -11.60 -10.85 15.54
N VAL A 586 -12.13 -12.00 15.94
CA VAL A 586 -11.40 -13.20 16.38
C VAL A 586 -10.30 -12.94 17.43
N TRP A 587 -10.60 -12.16 18.46
CA TRP A 587 -9.64 -11.82 19.51
C TRP A 587 -9.20 -13.03 20.35
N PHE A 588 -7.95 -13.00 20.76
CA PHE A 588 -7.36 -14.00 21.65
C PHE A 588 -7.70 -13.74 23.11
N GLN A 589 -7.60 -14.79 23.93
CA GLN A 589 -7.95 -14.74 25.35
C GLN A 589 -7.13 -13.68 26.12
N HIS A 590 -5.87 -13.49 25.77
CA HIS A 590 -4.96 -12.53 26.42
C HIS A 590 -4.44 -11.49 25.42
N SER A 591 -5.36 -10.89 24.65
CA SER A 591 -4.98 -9.90 23.63
C SER A 591 -4.42 -8.60 24.23
N HIS A 592 -4.79 -8.26 25.47
CA HIS A 592 -4.44 -7.01 26.13
C HIS A 592 -4.87 -5.77 25.35
N ASP A 593 -5.95 -5.88 24.58
CA ASP A 593 -6.47 -4.77 23.79
C ASP A 593 -7.31 -3.83 24.66
N VAL A 594 -7.21 -2.53 24.33
CA VAL A 594 -7.98 -1.47 24.97
C VAL A 594 -8.66 -0.64 23.87
N PHE A 595 -9.97 -0.47 23.99
CA PHE A 595 -10.77 0.40 23.13
C PHE A 595 -11.66 1.31 23.98
N ARG A 596 -11.29 2.60 24.12
CA ARG A 596 -11.99 3.51 25.02
C ARG A 596 -11.96 4.96 24.57
N ASN A 597 -12.91 5.76 25.10
CA ASN A 597 -12.97 7.20 24.86
C ASN A 597 -12.98 7.58 23.37
N ASN A 598 -13.58 6.75 22.50
CA ASN A 598 -13.78 7.05 21.08
C ASN A 598 -15.21 7.56 20.86
N ILE A 599 -15.46 8.24 19.76
CA ILE A 599 -16.80 8.51 19.25
C ILE A 599 -17.10 7.47 18.18
N VAL A 600 -18.14 6.67 18.39
CA VAL A 600 -18.65 5.67 17.45
C VAL A 600 -20.11 5.98 17.09
N MET A 601 -20.44 5.82 15.81
CA MET A 601 -21.79 6.10 15.30
C MET A 601 -22.59 4.86 14.97
N GLN A 602 -22.07 3.69 15.29
CA GLN A 602 -22.74 2.37 15.23
C GLN A 602 -22.26 1.51 16.38
N SER A 603 -23.06 0.48 16.73
CA SER A 603 -22.62 -0.57 17.64
C SER A 603 -21.41 -1.33 17.10
N HIS A 604 -20.63 -1.94 18.00
CA HIS A 604 -19.46 -2.73 17.60
C HIS A 604 -19.86 -3.95 16.76
N GLN A 605 -19.17 -4.13 15.64
CA GLN A 605 -19.40 -5.21 14.68
C GLN A 605 -18.47 -6.38 15.00
N ASP A 606 -18.71 -7.03 16.13
CA ASP A 606 -17.89 -8.15 16.60
C ASP A 606 -18.13 -9.43 15.78
N ILE A 607 -17.05 -10.08 15.38
CA ILE A 607 -17.09 -11.37 14.67
C ILE A 607 -16.22 -12.38 15.39
N GLN A 608 -16.83 -13.45 15.87
CA GLN A 608 -16.16 -14.55 16.60
C GLN A 608 -15.32 -14.04 17.79
N VAL A 609 -15.75 -12.96 18.46
CA VAL A 609 -15.11 -12.46 19.69
C VAL A 609 -15.66 -13.24 20.88
N LYS A 610 -14.78 -13.91 21.62
CA LYS A 610 -15.09 -14.63 22.85
C LYS A 610 -14.59 -13.91 24.10
N TYR A 611 -13.57 -13.11 23.95
CA TYR A 611 -12.86 -12.39 25.00
C TYR A 611 -12.67 -10.95 24.59
N TRP A 612 -12.90 -9.99 25.49
CA TRP A 612 -12.97 -8.57 25.18
C TRP A 612 -11.71 -7.77 25.62
N GLY A 613 -10.54 -8.39 25.60
CA GLY A 613 -9.29 -7.71 25.95
C GLY A 613 -9.25 -7.24 27.41
N GLU A 614 -8.57 -6.13 27.66
CA GLU A 614 -8.50 -5.50 28.98
C GLU A 614 -9.67 -4.53 29.21
N GLU A 615 -10.04 -3.73 28.19
CA GLU A 615 -11.07 -2.68 28.31
C GLU A 615 -11.73 -2.40 26.95
N VAL A 616 -13.06 -2.54 26.89
CA VAL A 616 -13.91 -1.98 25.81
C VAL A 616 -15.01 -1.21 26.52
N ASP A 617 -14.78 0.09 26.77
CA ASP A 617 -15.65 0.90 27.63
C ASP A 617 -15.43 2.40 27.43
N HIS A 618 -16.29 3.24 28.08
CA HIS A 618 -16.20 4.70 28.09
C HIS A 618 -16.35 5.35 26.72
N ASN A 619 -16.83 4.66 25.70
CA ASN A 619 -17.01 5.21 24.38
C ASN A 619 -18.30 6.07 24.29
N ILE A 620 -18.32 6.97 23.33
CA ILE A 620 -19.41 7.92 23.11
C ILE A 620 -20.19 7.49 21.88
N TYR A 621 -21.50 7.33 22.05
CA TYR A 621 -22.44 6.90 21.02
C TYR A 621 -23.34 8.03 20.57
N GLY A 622 -23.74 7.99 19.30
CA GLY A 622 -24.75 8.89 18.75
C GLY A 622 -26.19 8.43 19.03
N LEU A 623 -26.41 7.13 19.25
CA LEU A 623 -27.72 6.50 19.40
C LEU A 623 -27.76 5.56 20.60
N GLN A 624 -28.86 5.65 21.39
CA GLN A 624 -29.08 4.82 22.57
C GLN A 624 -29.13 3.32 22.22
N GLY A 625 -29.82 2.96 21.14
CA GLY A 625 -29.96 1.56 20.74
C GLY A 625 -28.65 0.87 20.33
N ASP A 626 -27.64 1.63 19.88
CA ASP A 626 -26.33 1.07 19.56
C ASP A 626 -25.53 0.78 20.84
N LEU A 627 -25.58 1.69 21.83
CA LEU A 627 -24.98 1.45 23.13
C LEU A 627 -25.62 0.25 23.84
N GLU A 628 -26.95 0.13 23.83
CA GLU A 628 -27.66 -1.00 24.46
C GLU A 628 -27.29 -2.35 23.85
N LYS A 629 -27.06 -2.41 22.53
CA LYS A 629 -26.58 -3.63 21.87
C LYS A 629 -25.21 -4.06 22.41
N ASP A 630 -24.31 -3.12 22.63
CA ASP A 630 -22.96 -3.40 23.12
C ASP A 630 -22.97 -3.69 24.63
N GLN A 631 -23.80 -3.02 25.43
CA GLN A 631 -24.00 -3.33 26.83
C GLN A 631 -24.58 -4.75 27.04
N ALA A 632 -25.43 -5.20 26.13
CA ALA A 632 -25.95 -6.58 26.15
C ALA A 632 -24.86 -7.66 25.95
N LYS A 633 -23.71 -7.29 25.37
CA LYS A 633 -22.50 -8.14 25.23
C LYS A 633 -21.61 -8.14 26.50
N GLY A 634 -21.95 -7.33 27.52
CA GLY A 634 -21.20 -7.20 28.75
C GLY A 634 -20.04 -6.20 28.74
N ILE A 635 -19.97 -5.38 27.71
CA ILE A 635 -19.00 -4.28 27.52
C ILE A 635 -19.71 -2.93 27.62
N GLU A 636 -19.00 -1.81 27.48
CA GLU A 636 -19.53 -0.44 27.47
C GLU A 636 -20.39 -0.11 28.69
N LYS A 637 -20.01 -0.55 29.86
CA LYS A 637 -20.74 -0.34 31.11
C LYS A 637 -20.85 1.13 31.46
N ASP A 638 -19.76 1.87 31.21
CA ASP A 638 -19.66 3.32 31.38
C ASP A 638 -19.70 4.07 30.04
N GLY A 639 -20.07 3.38 28.94
CA GLY A 639 -20.40 3.97 27.65
C GLY A 639 -21.59 4.92 27.77
N ARG A 640 -21.61 5.96 26.95
CA ARG A 640 -22.64 7.01 27.06
C ARG A 640 -23.13 7.53 25.72
N VAL A 641 -24.38 7.94 25.69
CA VAL A 641 -24.99 8.58 24.52
C VAL A 641 -25.02 10.08 24.72
N ILE A 642 -24.61 10.82 23.70
CA ILE A 642 -24.73 12.28 23.65
C ILE A 642 -25.34 12.73 22.34
N GLN A 643 -25.89 13.95 22.32
CA GLN A 643 -26.18 14.61 21.05
C GLN A 643 -24.86 15.08 20.43
N LEU A 644 -24.48 14.50 19.27
CA LEU A 644 -23.25 14.82 18.57
C LEU A 644 -23.35 16.16 17.85
N ASN A 645 -23.14 17.26 18.58
CA ASN A 645 -23.14 18.62 18.06
C ASN A 645 -21.77 18.97 17.47
N PHE A 646 -21.52 18.56 16.26
CA PHE A 646 -20.27 18.84 15.57
C PHE A 646 -20.15 20.31 15.12
N THR A 647 -18.93 20.82 15.05
CA THR A 647 -18.62 22.23 14.73
C THR A 647 -18.98 22.59 13.30
N ASN A 648 -18.50 21.85 12.31
CA ASN A 648 -18.80 22.05 10.88
C ASN A 648 -18.63 20.73 10.10
N PRO A 649 -19.55 19.76 10.30
CA PRO A 649 -19.41 18.42 9.70
C PRO A 649 -19.44 18.45 8.17
N ALA A 650 -20.13 19.41 7.55
CA ALA A 650 -20.16 19.58 6.10
C ALA A 650 -18.78 19.84 5.48
N HIS A 651 -17.82 20.32 6.28
CA HIS A 651 -16.45 20.61 5.86
C HIS A 651 -15.41 19.75 6.61
N GLY A 652 -15.85 18.65 7.23
CA GLY A 652 -14.96 17.70 7.88
C GLY A 652 -14.50 18.09 9.28
N ASP A 653 -15.10 19.13 9.89
CA ASP A 653 -14.82 19.51 11.29
C ASP A 653 -15.82 18.84 12.23
N PHE A 654 -15.46 17.65 12.70
CA PHE A 654 -16.25 16.85 13.64
C PHE A 654 -15.87 17.08 15.11
N ARG A 655 -15.20 18.18 15.44
CA ARG A 655 -14.99 18.58 16.83
C ARG A 655 -16.33 18.90 17.48
N LEU A 656 -16.54 18.44 18.71
CA LEU A 656 -17.75 18.71 19.48
C LEU A 656 -17.75 20.17 19.99
N LYS A 657 -18.85 20.89 19.76
CA LYS A 657 -19.03 22.27 20.23
C LYS A 657 -19.11 22.32 21.76
N ASN A 658 -18.43 23.29 22.38
CA ASN A 658 -18.46 23.54 23.82
C ASN A 658 -18.12 22.32 24.67
N TRP A 659 -17.33 21.36 24.10
CA TRP A 659 -16.99 20.10 24.73
C TRP A 659 -16.00 20.30 25.88
N LYS A 660 -16.35 19.79 27.05
CA LYS A 660 -15.50 19.78 28.26
C LYS A 660 -15.63 18.42 28.92
N ASP A 661 -14.79 17.50 28.55
CA ASP A 661 -14.79 16.15 29.09
C ASP A 661 -13.35 15.70 29.39
N GLN A 662 -13.19 14.81 30.37
CA GLN A 662 -11.86 14.28 30.72
C GLN A 662 -11.49 13.03 29.91
N GLY A 663 -12.46 12.33 29.35
CA GLY A 663 -12.25 11.16 28.51
C GLY A 663 -11.87 11.53 27.08
N PHE A 664 -12.88 11.72 26.20
CA PHE A 664 -12.65 12.17 24.82
C PHE A 664 -12.21 13.64 24.78
N LYS A 665 -11.22 13.96 23.93
CA LYS A 665 -10.72 15.33 23.72
C LYS A 665 -10.78 15.70 22.25
N ASN A 666 -11.28 16.88 21.94
CA ASN A 666 -11.18 17.42 20.58
C ASN A 666 -9.71 17.52 20.15
N PHE A 667 -9.44 17.12 18.92
CA PHE A 667 -8.12 17.24 18.28
C PHE A 667 -8.23 18.02 16.98
N ASP A 668 -7.12 18.32 16.32
CA ASP A 668 -7.14 19.01 15.03
C ASP A 668 -7.70 18.09 13.94
N MET A 669 -8.77 18.51 13.28
CA MET A 669 -9.44 17.77 12.20
C MET A 669 -9.41 18.53 10.86
N LEU A 670 -8.56 19.53 10.72
CA LEU A 670 -8.52 20.40 9.54
C LEU A 670 -7.18 20.38 8.79
N HIS A 671 -6.11 19.91 9.43
CA HIS A 671 -4.76 19.97 8.89
C HIS A 671 -4.17 18.57 8.62
N PHE A 672 -4.84 17.84 7.73
CA PHE A 672 -4.37 16.55 7.24
C PHE A 672 -3.69 16.67 5.87
N GLY A 673 -2.85 15.70 5.54
CA GLY A 673 -2.20 15.58 4.24
C GLY A 673 -1.08 16.60 4.00
N VAL A 674 -0.79 16.83 2.72
CA VAL A 674 0.33 17.66 2.28
C VAL A 674 0.27 19.08 2.80
N ILE A 675 1.44 19.63 3.16
CA ILE A 675 1.57 20.96 3.75
C ILE A 675 2.16 22.00 2.79
N SER A 676 2.99 21.57 1.84
CA SER A 676 3.60 22.47 0.86
C SER A 676 2.57 23.07 -0.09
N LYS A 677 2.70 24.37 -0.36
CA LYS A 677 1.78 25.09 -1.26
C LYS A 677 1.68 24.43 -2.64
N ARG A 678 2.80 23.96 -3.18
CA ARG A 678 2.86 23.31 -4.50
C ARG A 678 1.92 22.11 -4.55
N LEU A 679 1.99 21.22 -3.56
CA LEU A 679 1.22 19.98 -3.55
C LEU A 679 -0.24 20.20 -3.14
N LYS A 680 -0.51 21.14 -2.24
CA LYS A 680 -1.91 21.52 -1.87
C LYS A 680 -2.73 21.97 -3.07
N THR A 681 -2.14 22.63 -4.04
CA THR A 681 -2.86 23.07 -5.25
C THR A 681 -3.16 21.95 -6.24
N LEU A 682 -2.47 20.80 -6.10
CA LEU A 682 -2.60 19.63 -6.95
C LEU A 682 -3.42 18.51 -6.29
N SER A 683 -3.51 18.51 -4.95
CA SER A 683 -4.17 17.45 -4.21
C SER A 683 -5.69 17.54 -4.31
N ALA A 684 -6.34 16.38 -4.38
CA ALA A 684 -7.77 16.25 -4.12
C ALA A 684 -8.05 16.21 -2.61
N SER A 685 -9.30 16.27 -2.25
CA SER A 685 -9.81 16.05 -0.88
C SER A 685 -10.86 14.95 -0.90
N PRO A 686 -11.03 14.19 0.19
CA PRO A 686 -12.10 13.21 0.27
C PRO A 686 -13.46 13.89 0.29
N GLU A 687 -14.46 13.23 -0.23
CA GLU A 687 -15.85 13.58 0.04
C GLU A 687 -16.15 13.40 1.53
N ILE A 688 -16.79 14.36 2.15
CA ILE A 688 -17.10 14.31 3.58
C ILE A 688 -18.50 13.75 3.78
N PRO A 689 -18.64 12.55 4.39
CA PRO A 689 -19.96 11.98 4.64
C PRO A 689 -20.71 12.80 5.69
N GLN A 690 -22.02 12.95 5.48
CA GLN A 690 -22.85 13.57 6.50
C GLN A 690 -23.19 12.55 7.60
N PRO A 691 -23.12 12.96 8.88
CA PRO A 691 -23.49 12.08 9.99
C PRO A 691 -24.93 11.59 9.88
N ILE A 692 -25.16 10.28 9.89
CA ILE A 692 -26.48 9.67 9.87
C ILE A 692 -26.96 9.52 11.32
N GLN A 693 -28.04 10.21 11.68
CA GLN A 693 -28.65 10.17 13.02
C GLN A 693 -29.95 9.35 13.04
N SER A 694 -30.07 8.29 12.24
CA SER A 694 -31.28 7.46 12.17
C SER A 694 -30.95 5.98 12.31
N LEU A 695 -31.88 5.26 12.91
CA LEU A 695 -31.81 3.79 13.13
C LEU A 695 -31.49 3.03 11.84
N ALA A 696 -30.40 2.25 11.87
CA ALA A 696 -30.07 1.31 10.81
C ALA A 696 -31.10 0.17 10.75
N LYS A 697 -31.47 -0.28 9.55
CA LYS A 697 -32.23 -1.51 9.35
C LYS A 697 -31.39 -2.70 9.83
N GLU A 698 -32.01 -3.57 10.63
CA GLU A 698 -31.40 -4.86 11.00
C GLU A 698 -31.08 -5.65 9.74
N GLN A 699 -29.82 -6.04 9.57
CA GLN A 699 -29.37 -6.92 8.49
C GLN A 699 -29.36 -8.37 8.97
N GLY A 700 -29.88 -9.27 8.14
CA GLY A 700 -29.61 -10.69 8.14
C GLY A 700 -30.59 -11.59 8.91
N GLY A 701 -31.39 -12.36 8.16
CA GLY A 701 -32.15 -13.50 8.67
C GLY A 701 -31.24 -14.55 9.28
N ARG A 702 -31.59 -15.03 10.46
CA ARG A 702 -30.94 -16.19 11.11
C ARG A 702 -31.87 -17.41 11.00
N TRP A 703 -31.28 -18.59 10.92
CA TRP A 703 -32.04 -19.82 10.81
C TRP A 703 -31.42 -20.93 11.68
N THR A 704 -32.25 -21.58 12.46
CA THR A 704 -31.83 -22.71 13.27
C THR A 704 -32.16 -24.02 12.57
N TRP A 705 -31.15 -24.87 12.40
CA TRP A 705 -31.33 -26.21 11.85
C TRP A 705 -30.50 -27.26 12.64
N LYS A 706 -31.13 -28.35 13.12
CA LYS A 706 -30.44 -29.43 13.83
C LYS A 706 -29.49 -28.95 14.94
N SER A 707 -29.94 -27.99 15.75
CA SER A 707 -29.15 -27.35 16.84
C SER A 707 -27.95 -26.48 16.37
N GLY A 708 -27.86 -26.16 15.10
CA GLY A 708 -26.95 -25.16 14.57
C GLY A 708 -27.70 -23.87 14.22
N LEU A 709 -27.14 -22.73 14.54
CA LEU A 709 -27.63 -21.39 14.15
C LEU A 709 -26.82 -20.88 12.96
N PHE A 710 -27.49 -20.60 11.85
CA PHE A 710 -26.89 -20.22 10.58
C PHE A 710 -27.33 -18.84 10.14
N LYS A 711 -26.48 -18.13 9.40
CA LYS A 711 -26.80 -16.89 8.68
C LYS A 711 -26.01 -16.81 7.37
N SER A 712 -26.49 -16.02 6.41
CA SER A 712 -25.69 -15.68 5.22
C SER A 712 -24.45 -14.89 5.62
N VAL A 713 -23.35 -15.05 4.90
CA VAL A 713 -22.21 -14.11 4.90
C VAL A 713 -22.64 -12.90 4.08
N GLU A 714 -22.78 -11.74 4.71
CA GLU A 714 -23.39 -10.54 4.10
C GLU A 714 -22.46 -9.32 4.09
N THR A 715 -21.39 -9.38 4.87
CA THR A 715 -20.49 -8.23 5.05
C THR A 715 -19.04 -8.57 4.72
N LEU A 716 -18.27 -7.54 4.35
CA LEU A 716 -16.82 -7.67 4.18
C LEU A 716 -16.12 -8.10 5.47
N GLY A 717 -16.66 -7.66 6.63
CA GLY A 717 -16.14 -8.08 7.93
C GLY A 717 -16.27 -9.58 8.16
N GLU A 718 -17.42 -10.17 7.81
CA GLU A 718 -17.65 -11.61 7.92
C GLU A 718 -16.82 -12.40 6.92
N GLN A 719 -16.68 -11.89 5.67
CA GLN A 719 -15.76 -12.42 4.67
C GLN A 719 -14.33 -12.47 5.22
N SER A 720 -13.85 -11.34 5.72
CA SER A 720 -12.50 -11.20 6.28
C SER A 720 -12.28 -12.11 7.48
N ALA A 721 -13.21 -12.10 8.46
CA ALA A 721 -13.10 -12.93 9.65
C ALA A 721 -13.06 -14.44 9.34
N ALA A 722 -13.79 -14.88 8.32
CA ALA A 722 -13.78 -16.27 7.85
C ALA A 722 -12.59 -16.57 6.91
N GLY A 723 -11.94 -15.54 6.35
CA GLY A 723 -10.89 -15.67 5.33
C GLY A 723 -11.42 -16.11 3.95
N LEU A 724 -12.67 -15.79 3.63
CA LEU A 724 -13.33 -16.20 2.40
C LEU A 724 -12.85 -15.37 1.20
N PRO A 725 -12.87 -15.95 -0.01
CA PRO A 725 -12.51 -15.23 -1.23
C PRO A 725 -13.57 -14.20 -1.67
N SER A 726 -14.81 -14.31 -1.18
CA SER A 726 -15.91 -13.40 -1.54
C SER A 726 -17.00 -13.41 -0.46
N VAL A 727 -17.90 -12.42 -0.50
CA VAL A 727 -19.06 -12.33 0.39
C VAL A 727 -20.11 -13.33 -0.10
N ASN A 728 -19.96 -14.60 0.25
CA ASN A 728 -20.89 -15.69 -0.09
C ASN A 728 -20.78 -16.83 0.91
N GLY A 729 -21.79 -17.69 0.92
CA GLY A 729 -21.90 -18.86 1.80
C GLY A 729 -22.70 -18.60 3.07
N VAL A 730 -22.83 -19.63 3.88
CA VAL A 730 -23.65 -19.63 5.10
C VAL A 730 -22.81 -19.96 6.32
N LEU A 731 -22.64 -18.95 7.16
CA LEU A 731 -21.81 -19.01 8.39
C LEU A 731 -22.58 -19.72 9.52
N LEU A 732 -21.95 -20.67 10.18
CA LEU A 732 -22.43 -21.34 11.37
C LEU A 732 -22.03 -20.54 12.62
N LEU A 733 -23.01 -19.87 13.24
CA LEU A 733 -22.81 -18.98 14.38
C LEU A 733 -22.77 -19.72 15.73
N GLN A 734 -23.63 -20.74 15.89
CA GLN A 734 -23.73 -21.53 17.13
C GLN A 734 -23.99 -22.99 16.79
N LEU A 735 -23.46 -23.89 17.60
CA LEU A 735 -23.64 -25.31 17.43
C LEU A 735 -23.59 -26.01 18.80
N ASP A 736 -24.59 -26.84 19.10
CA ASP A 736 -24.54 -27.68 20.28
C ASP A 736 -23.50 -28.79 20.12
N GLU A 737 -22.55 -28.86 21.03
CA GLU A 737 -21.44 -29.85 20.99
C GLU A 737 -21.96 -31.31 21.13
N LYS A 738 -23.18 -31.52 21.63
CA LYS A 738 -23.83 -32.83 21.72
C LYS A 738 -24.58 -33.19 20.43
N SER A 739 -24.71 -32.28 19.49
CA SER A 739 -25.45 -32.48 18.23
C SER A 739 -24.78 -33.46 17.27
N ASN A 740 -25.56 -34.06 16.38
CA ASN A 740 -25.05 -34.88 15.30
C ASN A 740 -24.22 -34.06 14.31
N LEU A 741 -24.55 -32.80 14.10
CA LEU A 741 -23.76 -31.89 13.24
C LEU A 741 -22.34 -31.70 13.79
N TYR A 742 -22.20 -31.51 15.11
CA TYR A 742 -20.90 -31.43 15.77
C TYR A 742 -20.10 -32.74 15.65
N ARG A 743 -20.76 -33.88 15.88
CA ARG A 743 -20.14 -35.20 15.71
C ARG A 743 -19.74 -35.50 14.27
N SER A 744 -20.40 -34.90 13.30
CA SER A 744 -20.06 -34.97 11.88
C SER A 744 -18.86 -34.10 11.50
N GLY A 745 -18.32 -33.33 12.43
CA GLY A 745 -17.14 -32.52 12.23
C GLY A 745 -17.39 -31.02 11.97
N LEU A 746 -18.67 -30.56 11.94
CA LEU A 746 -18.96 -29.13 11.88
C LEU A 746 -18.53 -28.40 13.15
N ARG A 747 -18.10 -27.17 12.99
CA ARG A 747 -17.67 -26.26 14.08
C ARG A 747 -18.22 -24.86 13.87
N VAL A 748 -18.43 -24.13 14.95
CA VAL A 748 -18.74 -22.70 14.91
C VAL A 748 -17.63 -21.97 14.12
N GLY A 749 -18.04 -21.10 13.21
CA GLY A 749 -17.14 -20.42 12.30
C GLY A 749 -16.98 -21.08 10.94
N ASP A 750 -17.52 -22.30 10.73
CA ASP A 750 -17.56 -22.90 9.39
C ASP A 750 -18.49 -22.12 8.48
N VAL A 751 -18.10 -21.97 7.22
CA VAL A 751 -18.98 -21.43 6.19
C VAL A 751 -19.34 -22.52 5.19
N VAL A 752 -20.62 -22.79 5.04
CA VAL A 752 -21.15 -23.77 4.10
C VAL A 752 -21.15 -23.16 2.71
N LEU A 753 -20.45 -23.80 1.76
CA LEU A 753 -20.34 -23.37 0.35
C LEU A 753 -21.06 -24.29 -0.62
N ASN A 754 -21.30 -25.55 -0.24
CA ASN A 754 -22.04 -26.51 -1.06
C ASN A 754 -22.76 -27.53 -0.17
N TYR A 755 -23.93 -27.97 -0.59
CA TYR A 755 -24.68 -29.05 0.05
C TYR A 755 -25.20 -29.99 -1.01
N GLN A 756 -24.71 -31.24 -1.01
CA GLN A 756 -25.12 -32.29 -1.97
C GLN A 756 -24.97 -31.88 -3.47
N GLY A 757 -23.89 -31.14 -3.79
CA GLY A 757 -23.65 -30.64 -5.14
C GLY A 757 -24.29 -29.29 -5.46
N GLU A 758 -25.23 -28.81 -4.65
CA GLU A 758 -25.87 -27.50 -4.83
C GLU A 758 -24.96 -26.41 -4.23
N LYS A 759 -24.67 -25.37 -5.03
CA LYS A 759 -23.89 -24.19 -4.59
C LYS A 759 -24.70 -23.40 -3.57
N ILE A 760 -24.04 -22.96 -2.50
CA ILE A 760 -24.67 -22.20 -1.42
C ILE A 760 -23.99 -20.82 -1.37
N ASP A 761 -24.70 -19.80 -1.85
CA ASP A 761 -24.25 -18.41 -1.77
C ASP A 761 -24.89 -17.68 -0.58
N GLN A 762 -26.10 -18.03 -0.19
CA GLN A 762 -26.83 -17.42 0.92
C GLN A 762 -27.76 -18.42 1.64
N LEU A 763 -28.34 -17.99 2.75
CA LEU A 763 -29.11 -18.87 3.64
C LEU A 763 -30.30 -19.55 2.95
N ILE A 764 -30.96 -18.86 2.05
CA ILE A 764 -32.10 -19.42 1.31
C ILE A 764 -31.68 -20.61 0.44
N ASP A 765 -30.48 -20.56 -0.13
CA ASP A 765 -29.95 -21.64 -0.98
C ASP A 765 -29.73 -22.90 -0.14
N LEU A 766 -29.17 -22.75 1.09
CA LEU A 766 -28.98 -23.85 2.02
C LEU A 766 -30.33 -24.48 2.44
N GLN A 767 -31.32 -23.64 2.73
CA GLN A 767 -32.66 -24.09 3.08
C GLN A 767 -33.31 -24.89 1.97
N GLN A 768 -33.18 -24.40 0.71
CA GLN A 768 -33.72 -25.08 -0.48
C GLN A 768 -32.97 -26.38 -0.77
N ALA A 769 -31.63 -26.37 -0.69
CA ALA A 769 -30.82 -27.57 -0.88
C ALA A 769 -31.15 -28.67 0.14
N ILE A 770 -31.29 -28.33 1.42
CA ILE A 770 -31.66 -29.27 2.48
C ILE A 770 -33.08 -29.82 2.21
N LYS A 771 -34.04 -28.99 1.84
CA LYS A 771 -35.39 -29.40 1.52
C LYS A 771 -35.42 -30.34 0.29
N LYS A 772 -34.63 -30.06 -0.72
CA LYS A 772 -34.52 -30.88 -1.94
C LYS A 772 -33.93 -32.27 -1.64
N HIS A 773 -32.97 -32.34 -0.75
CA HIS A 773 -32.24 -33.56 -0.39
C HIS A 773 -32.65 -34.12 0.98
N VAL A 774 -33.89 -33.94 1.39
CA VAL A 774 -34.42 -34.32 2.71
C VAL A 774 -34.28 -35.83 3.04
N HIS A 775 -34.21 -36.70 2.04
CA HIS A 775 -34.06 -38.15 2.19
C HIS A 775 -32.59 -38.62 2.11
N ALA A 776 -31.61 -37.73 2.12
CA ALA A 776 -30.21 -38.13 2.10
C ALA A 776 -29.77 -38.55 3.51
N ASP A 777 -29.49 -39.83 3.71
CA ASP A 777 -29.07 -40.39 5.03
C ASP A 777 -27.74 -39.78 5.51
N LYS A 778 -26.84 -39.51 4.60
CA LYS A 778 -25.49 -38.99 4.89
C LYS A 778 -25.13 -37.90 3.89
N PRO A 779 -25.74 -36.71 3.97
CA PRO A 779 -25.46 -35.65 3.00
C PRO A 779 -24.03 -35.15 3.12
N LYS A 780 -23.43 -34.87 1.94
CA LYS A 780 -22.13 -34.23 1.84
C LYS A 780 -22.27 -32.71 1.87
N VAL A 781 -21.40 -32.06 2.62
CA VAL A 781 -21.32 -30.62 2.73
C VAL A 781 -19.89 -30.17 2.48
N LEU A 782 -19.71 -29.19 1.61
CA LEU A 782 -18.43 -28.51 1.45
C LEU A 782 -18.45 -27.28 2.36
N ILE A 783 -17.50 -27.23 3.25
CA ILE A 783 -17.30 -26.10 4.17
C ILE A 783 -15.99 -25.39 3.88
N PHE A 784 -15.92 -24.13 4.31
CA PHE A 784 -14.70 -23.36 4.38
C PHE A 784 -14.32 -23.16 5.86
N ARG A 785 -13.12 -23.57 6.24
CA ARG A 785 -12.55 -23.48 7.59
C ARG A 785 -11.04 -23.28 7.51
N ASN A 786 -10.48 -22.39 8.32
CA ASN A 786 -9.06 -22.11 8.35
C ASN A 786 -8.49 -21.88 6.93
N GLN A 787 -9.20 -21.09 6.16
CA GLN A 787 -8.86 -20.70 4.78
C GLN A 787 -8.72 -21.88 3.79
N GLN A 788 -9.32 -23.02 4.08
CA GLN A 788 -9.32 -24.20 3.22
C GLN A 788 -10.74 -24.76 3.06
N GLN A 789 -11.00 -25.32 1.91
CA GLN A 789 -12.24 -26.07 1.66
C GLN A 789 -12.10 -27.50 2.19
N GLN A 790 -13.12 -27.98 2.89
CA GLN A 790 -13.17 -29.34 3.43
C GLN A 790 -14.54 -29.96 3.14
N GLU A 791 -14.55 -31.18 2.64
CA GLU A 791 -15.80 -31.94 2.47
C GLU A 791 -16.07 -32.77 3.74
N LEU A 792 -17.25 -32.62 4.32
CA LEU A 792 -17.73 -33.39 5.45
C LEU A 792 -18.95 -34.22 5.02
N THR A 793 -19.15 -35.36 5.69
CA THR A 793 -20.35 -36.15 5.56
C THR A 793 -21.15 -36.04 6.85
N LEU A 794 -22.35 -35.45 6.75
CA LEU A 794 -23.18 -35.22 7.93
C LEU A 794 -23.93 -36.48 8.35
N GLN A 795 -24.07 -36.69 9.67
CA GLN A 795 -24.97 -37.65 10.27
C GLN A 795 -26.18 -36.88 10.85
N LEU A 796 -27.32 -36.90 10.15
CA LEU A 796 -28.49 -36.07 10.48
C LEU A 796 -29.45 -36.70 11.46
#